data_b6f440f6963dad58c013b2cb9320b157
#
_entry.id   b6f440f6963dad58c013b2cb9320b157
#
_cell.length_a   1.000
_cell.length_b   1.000
_cell.length_c   1.000
_cell.angle_alpha   90.00
_cell.angle_beta   90.00
_cell.angle_gamma   90.00
#
_symmetry.space_group_name_H-M   'P 1'
#
loop_
_entity.id
_entity.type
_entity.pdbx_description
1 polymer ?
#
loop_
_entity_poly.entity_id
_entity_poly.type
_entity_poly.pdbx_seq_one_letter_code
_entity_poly.pdbx_strand_id
1 'polypeptide(L)'
;MATVSRRTVLVGSAAGAASVFVSSGGVVHALPLDGAQLLGPTTIPKYTSPLLVPPAMPPTSTGAVDRYTIGVRQLRQQVLPPGLPTTTVWAYGSETTSGTHHAPSLTIEARADHPVEVTWVNGLVNGRNGRYLPHLLPVDPTLHWANPGGGEDGRDGHGMFTETPGPYRGPVPVVVHLHGGHSDQESDGYPEAWFLPDSRSIPDGYARVGSHYEEMAAIYADRHGTAWAPGTQRARYSNDQAAGTLWFHDHALGITRLNVYAGPAGFFLLRGGEHDLDVGVLPGTAPGGGAPYEIPVAIQDRAFHRDGELFYPDTREYFDEFAGPYVPHSDIAPIWNPEFFGNAIIVNGHTWPDLRVERRRYRLRLLNGCNSRFLVLAVAAHATARPVTPVAPFWQVGGDGGFLEQPVAMERMLLAPAERADVVVDFGAFPSGTELYLVNEGPDEPFGGGEPGEEFEWADPATTGQVMRFTVVDRVGADESVPPEEISLPSPAKPGPEARTRTLALLEADSDVLPDVGPRAAFLGVLDGAVAVPLAWDDEVTEHPGVGDTEVWELHNLTADAHPIHVHLVQFEVVDRRAPGLPARPPEPNETGPKDTVIAYPDEITRIRAHFDKPGLFVWHCHILEHEDHEMMRPFRVE
;
A
#
# COMPACT_ATOMS: atom_id res chain seq x y z
N MET A 1 11.95 28.47 -21.60
CA MET A 1 10.73 28.84 -20.90
C MET A 1 9.56 28.40 -21.77
N ALA A 2 9.12 27.20 -21.61
CA ALA A 2 7.88 26.69 -22.21
C ALA A 2 6.83 26.70 -21.10
N THR A 3 5.76 27.43 -21.33
CA THR A 3 4.61 27.53 -20.44
C THR A 3 3.87 26.20 -20.47
N VAL A 4 3.89 25.48 -19.36
CA VAL A 4 3.04 24.30 -19.14
C VAL A 4 1.59 24.78 -19.10
N SER A 5 0.77 24.31 -20.03
CA SER A 5 -0.66 24.64 -20.09
C SER A 5 -1.40 23.79 -19.05
N ARG A 6 -2.14 24.44 -18.16
CA ARG A 6 -3.11 23.79 -17.25
C ARG A 6 -4.16 23.07 -18.06
N ARG A 7 -4.40 21.81 -17.74
CA ARG A 7 -5.38 20.95 -18.41
C ARG A 7 -6.77 21.16 -17.79
N THR A 8 -7.77 21.39 -18.64
CA THR A 8 -9.18 21.50 -18.25
C THR A 8 -9.86 20.19 -18.60
N VAL A 9 -10.45 19.54 -17.61
CA VAL A 9 -11.23 18.31 -17.76
C VAL A 9 -12.70 18.69 -17.97
N LEU A 10 -13.33 18.18 -19.01
CA LEU A 10 -14.77 18.33 -19.28
C LEU A 10 -15.50 17.02 -18.93
N VAL A 11 -16.40 17.09 -17.97
CA VAL A 11 -17.26 15.95 -17.58
C VAL A 11 -18.49 15.92 -18.46
N GLY A 12 -18.68 14.83 -19.19
CA GLY A 12 -19.90 14.53 -19.93
C GLY A 12 -20.66 13.39 -19.25
N SER A 13 -21.81 13.70 -18.65
CA SER A 13 -22.70 12.69 -18.09
C SER A 13 -23.53 12.05 -19.18
N ALA A 14 -23.25 10.81 -19.55
CA ALA A 14 -24.13 9.94 -20.30
C ALA A 14 -24.49 8.71 -19.49
N ALA A 15 -25.76 8.43 -19.38
CA ALA A 15 -26.31 7.37 -18.57
C ALA A 15 -25.85 5.97 -19.04
N GLY A 16 -25.22 5.22 -18.14
CA GLY A 16 -25.20 3.76 -18.20
C GLY A 16 -23.90 3.06 -18.57
N ALA A 17 -22.75 3.75 -18.73
CA ALA A 17 -21.44 3.10 -18.92
C ALA A 17 -20.45 3.65 -17.89
N ALA A 18 -19.71 2.77 -17.22
CA ALA A 18 -18.55 3.15 -16.43
C ALA A 18 -17.47 3.63 -17.41
N SER A 19 -17.04 4.87 -17.29
CA SER A 19 -15.93 5.43 -18.08
C SER A 19 -14.77 5.70 -17.13
N VAL A 20 -13.59 5.27 -17.51
CA VAL A 20 -12.34 5.68 -16.87
C VAL A 20 -11.73 6.77 -17.72
N PHE A 21 -11.34 7.87 -17.10
CA PHE A 21 -10.76 9.02 -17.79
C PHE A 21 -9.25 9.00 -17.63
N VAL A 22 -8.55 9.14 -18.72
CA VAL A 22 -7.09 9.24 -18.76
C VAL A 22 -6.71 10.46 -19.58
N SER A 23 -5.74 11.22 -19.10
CA SER A 23 -5.24 12.41 -19.76
C SER A 23 -3.81 12.20 -20.25
N SER A 24 -3.62 12.08 -21.55
CA SER A 24 -2.33 12.35 -22.17
C SER A 24 -2.49 13.46 -23.23
N GLY A 25 -1.63 14.47 -23.19
CA GLY A 25 -1.56 15.48 -24.25
C GLY A 25 -2.78 16.43 -24.41
N GLY A 26 -3.66 16.59 -23.40
CA GLY A 26 -4.75 17.58 -23.44
C GLY A 26 -6.06 17.12 -24.08
N VAL A 27 -6.24 15.82 -24.31
CA VAL A 27 -7.51 15.22 -24.75
C VAL A 27 -7.92 14.19 -23.71
N VAL A 28 -9.10 14.34 -23.14
CA VAL A 28 -9.71 13.34 -22.24
C VAL A 28 -10.48 12.37 -23.10
N HIS A 29 -10.06 11.12 -23.08
CA HIS A 29 -10.78 10.03 -23.73
C HIS A 29 -11.41 9.13 -22.67
N ALA A 30 -12.71 8.88 -22.80
CA ALA A 30 -13.37 7.83 -22.05
C ALA A 30 -13.26 6.54 -22.88
N LEU A 31 -12.47 5.59 -22.40
CA LEU A 31 -12.47 4.26 -23.02
C LEU A 31 -13.82 3.60 -22.77
N PRO A 32 -14.48 3.10 -23.80
CA PRO A 32 -15.52 2.11 -23.62
C PRO A 32 -14.82 0.81 -23.23
N LEU A 33 -14.63 0.59 -21.92
CA LEU A 33 -14.47 -0.79 -21.43
C LEU A 33 -15.57 -1.60 -22.12
N ASP A 34 -15.27 -2.81 -22.57
CA ASP A 34 -16.33 -3.72 -23.03
C ASP A 34 -17.32 -3.88 -21.87
N GLY A 35 -18.24 -2.93 -21.77
CA GLY A 35 -19.19 -2.77 -20.67
C GLY A 35 -20.13 -3.97 -20.52
N ALA A 36 -19.97 -4.97 -21.38
CA ALA A 36 -20.65 -6.25 -21.29
C ALA A 36 -20.13 -7.13 -20.15
N GLN A 37 -18.91 -6.94 -19.67
CA GLN A 37 -18.30 -7.82 -18.67
C GLN A 37 -18.09 -7.18 -17.30
N LEU A 38 -17.95 -5.86 -17.17
CA LEU A 38 -17.75 -5.20 -15.88
C LEU A 38 -19.05 -5.01 -15.10
N LEU A 39 -18.93 -5.16 -13.77
CA LEU A 39 -19.98 -4.81 -12.83
C LEU A 39 -20.02 -3.30 -12.64
N GLY A 40 -21.15 -2.67 -13.00
CA GLY A 40 -21.30 -1.24 -12.79
C GLY A 40 -21.28 -0.88 -11.29
N PRO A 41 -20.36 -0.03 -10.81
CA PRO A 41 -20.20 0.23 -9.37
C PRO A 41 -21.43 0.88 -8.73
N THR A 42 -22.21 1.66 -9.50
CA THR A 42 -23.48 2.25 -9.05
C THR A 42 -24.58 1.20 -8.82
N THR A 43 -24.43 -0.02 -9.35
CA THR A 43 -25.39 -1.12 -9.14
C THR A 43 -25.10 -1.93 -7.88
N ILE A 44 -23.95 -1.71 -7.23
CA ILE A 44 -23.57 -2.40 -6.00
C ILE A 44 -24.26 -1.69 -4.82
N PRO A 45 -25.12 -2.40 -4.05
CA PRO A 45 -25.76 -1.81 -2.88
C PRO A 45 -24.74 -1.39 -1.81
N LYS A 46 -24.82 -0.13 -1.35
CA LYS A 46 -23.90 0.41 -0.34
C LYS A 46 -24.45 0.22 1.07
N TYR A 47 -23.54 0.10 2.06
CA TYR A 47 -23.84 0.08 3.50
C TYR A 47 -24.74 -1.07 3.95
N THR A 48 -24.72 -2.18 3.21
CA THR A 48 -25.54 -3.37 3.49
C THR A 48 -24.75 -4.47 4.19
N SER A 49 -23.43 -4.44 4.12
CA SER A 49 -22.54 -5.33 4.86
C SER A 49 -21.99 -4.64 6.10
N PRO A 50 -21.89 -5.31 7.25
CA PRO A 50 -21.20 -4.74 8.40
C PRO A 50 -19.71 -4.64 8.12
N LEU A 51 -19.03 -3.62 8.68
CA LEU A 51 -17.58 -3.57 8.69
C LEU A 51 -17.03 -4.79 9.45
N LEU A 52 -16.12 -5.52 8.82
CA LEU A 52 -15.33 -6.50 9.54
C LEU A 52 -14.26 -5.77 10.37
N VAL A 53 -14.25 -6.02 11.67
CA VAL A 53 -13.12 -5.68 12.53
C VAL A 53 -12.21 -6.91 12.57
N PRO A 54 -11.01 -6.88 11.96
CA PRO A 54 -10.16 -8.05 11.88
C PRO A 54 -9.77 -8.51 13.30
N PRO A 55 -10.08 -9.75 13.70
CA PRO A 55 -9.62 -10.27 14.98
C PRO A 55 -8.11 -10.52 14.97
N ALA A 56 -7.54 -10.74 16.15
CA ALA A 56 -6.13 -11.11 16.27
C ALA A 56 -5.85 -12.45 15.55
N MET A 57 -4.73 -12.50 14.82
CA MET A 57 -4.20 -13.73 14.23
C MET A 57 -3.78 -14.68 15.36
N PRO A 58 -4.28 -15.93 15.40
CA PRO A 58 -3.85 -16.85 16.43
C PRO A 58 -2.40 -17.28 16.24
N PRO A 59 -1.53 -17.13 17.26
CA PRO A 59 -0.16 -17.60 17.19
C PRO A 59 -0.11 -19.15 17.17
N THR A 60 0.89 -19.70 16.52
CA THR A 60 1.20 -21.14 16.58
C THR A 60 1.74 -21.52 17.96
N SER A 61 2.52 -20.64 18.57
CA SER A 61 2.99 -20.75 19.96
C SER A 61 3.38 -19.39 20.51
N THR A 62 3.31 -19.25 21.84
CA THR A 62 3.72 -18.05 22.57
C THR A 62 4.85 -18.40 23.56
N GLY A 63 5.62 -17.40 23.99
CA GLY A 63 6.70 -17.58 24.96
C GLY A 63 7.70 -16.46 24.93
N ALA A 64 8.99 -16.76 24.93
CA ALA A 64 10.05 -15.74 24.74
C ALA A 64 10.04 -15.16 23.31
N VAL A 65 9.42 -15.86 22.38
CA VAL A 65 9.16 -15.45 20.99
C VAL A 65 7.76 -15.93 20.65
N ASP A 66 6.90 -15.05 20.18
CA ASP A 66 5.60 -15.44 19.65
C ASP A 66 5.75 -15.90 18.20
N ARG A 67 5.24 -17.09 17.89
CA ARG A 67 5.43 -17.73 16.57
C ARG A 67 4.13 -17.85 15.82
N TYR A 68 4.21 -17.58 14.53
CA TYR A 68 3.10 -17.74 13.59
C TYR A 68 3.54 -18.62 12.41
N THR A 69 2.60 -19.35 11.84
CA THR A 69 2.74 -20.00 10.54
C THR A 69 1.57 -19.52 9.70
N ILE A 70 1.84 -18.61 8.78
CA ILE A 70 0.82 -17.93 7.98
C ILE A 70 1.03 -18.28 6.52
N GLY A 71 -0.02 -18.77 5.88
CA GLY A 71 0.01 -19.12 4.46
C GLY A 71 -0.88 -18.21 3.64
N VAL A 72 -0.46 -17.94 2.39
CA VAL A 72 -1.34 -17.37 1.38
C VAL A 72 -2.09 -18.48 0.68
N ARG A 73 -3.43 -18.38 0.60
CA ARG A 73 -4.30 -19.36 -0.08
C ARG A 73 -5.37 -18.70 -0.91
N GLN A 74 -5.74 -19.35 -2.01
CA GLN A 74 -6.89 -18.93 -2.81
C GLN A 74 -8.19 -19.42 -2.18
N LEU A 75 -9.16 -18.51 -2.04
CA LEU A 75 -10.50 -18.84 -1.53
C LEU A 75 -11.59 -17.95 -2.17
N ARG A 76 -12.84 -18.28 -1.89
CA ARG A 76 -14.00 -17.44 -2.25
C ARG A 76 -14.42 -16.64 -1.02
N GLN A 77 -14.44 -15.31 -1.15
CA GLN A 77 -14.85 -14.37 -0.10
C GLN A 77 -16.05 -13.54 -0.55
N GLN A 78 -16.95 -13.21 0.38
CA GLN A 78 -18.08 -12.32 0.10
C GLN A 78 -17.59 -10.85 0.23
N VAL A 79 -16.87 -10.35 -0.77
CA VAL A 79 -16.40 -8.97 -0.85
C VAL A 79 -17.54 -8.03 -1.24
N LEU A 80 -18.28 -8.40 -2.26
CA LEU A 80 -19.51 -7.74 -2.69
C LEU A 80 -20.65 -8.00 -1.70
N PRO A 81 -21.69 -7.14 -1.64
CA PRO A 81 -22.81 -7.33 -0.72
C PRO A 81 -23.54 -8.67 -0.91
N PRO A 82 -24.19 -9.19 0.15
CA PRO A 82 -25.02 -10.39 0.05
C PRO A 82 -26.06 -10.28 -1.07
N GLY A 83 -26.15 -11.33 -1.88
CA GLY A 83 -27.01 -11.38 -3.08
C GLY A 83 -26.25 -11.14 -4.38
N LEU A 84 -25.05 -10.59 -4.33
CA LEU A 84 -24.09 -10.57 -5.43
C LEU A 84 -23.11 -11.75 -5.33
N PRO A 85 -22.41 -12.10 -6.43
CA PRO A 85 -21.46 -13.21 -6.43
C PRO A 85 -20.33 -13.01 -5.41
N THR A 86 -19.73 -14.11 -4.93
CA THR A 86 -18.50 -14.10 -4.18
C THR A 86 -17.31 -13.86 -5.09
N THR A 87 -16.23 -13.32 -4.56
CA THR A 87 -14.98 -13.02 -5.26
C THR A 87 -13.92 -14.06 -4.96
N THR A 88 -13.18 -14.50 -5.96
CA THR A 88 -11.95 -15.27 -5.74
C THR A 88 -10.86 -14.29 -5.32
N VAL A 89 -10.25 -14.54 -4.14
CA VAL A 89 -9.16 -13.74 -3.59
C VAL A 89 -8.03 -14.63 -3.11
N TRP A 90 -6.87 -14.04 -2.93
CA TRP A 90 -5.80 -14.64 -2.14
C TRP A 90 -5.85 -14.06 -0.73
N ALA A 91 -5.64 -14.90 0.25
CA ALA A 91 -5.81 -14.52 1.64
C ALA A 91 -4.72 -15.11 2.52
N TYR A 92 -4.14 -14.29 3.37
CA TYR A 92 -3.30 -14.80 4.45
C TYR A 92 -4.17 -15.37 5.58
N GLY A 93 -3.66 -16.40 6.23
CA GLY A 93 -4.29 -17.00 7.40
C GLY A 93 -3.38 -18.02 8.07
N SER A 94 -3.73 -18.41 9.29
CA SER A 94 -2.97 -19.40 10.06
C SER A 94 -3.07 -20.79 9.41
N GLU A 95 -1.91 -21.42 9.20
CA GLU A 95 -1.82 -22.80 8.72
C GLU A 95 -2.18 -23.81 9.81
N THR A 96 -2.23 -23.39 11.07
CA THR A 96 -2.53 -24.25 12.22
C THR A 96 -3.95 -24.08 12.76
N THR A 97 -4.65 -22.98 12.37
CA THR A 97 -6.01 -22.67 12.83
C THR A 97 -6.92 -22.45 11.63
N SER A 98 -7.92 -23.30 11.48
CA SER A 98 -8.89 -23.19 10.38
C SER A 98 -9.79 -21.96 10.52
N GLY A 99 -10.27 -21.43 9.37
CA GLY A 99 -11.22 -20.31 9.33
C GLY A 99 -10.59 -18.93 9.56
N THR A 100 -9.26 -18.82 9.47
CA THR A 100 -8.53 -17.58 9.69
C THR A 100 -8.09 -16.90 8.39
N HIS A 101 -8.20 -17.57 7.26
CA HIS A 101 -7.84 -16.98 5.97
C HIS A 101 -8.88 -15.93 5.56
N HIS A 102 -8.41 -14.71 5.33
CA HIS A 102 -9.22 -13.56 4.94
C HIS A 102 -8.37 -12.51 4.18
N ALA A 103 -8.98 -11.75 3.29
CA ALA A 103 -8.37 -10.64 2.58
C ALA A 103 -9.14 -9.32 2.89
N PRO A 104 -8.47 -8.31 3.53
CA PRO A 104 -7.15 -8.38 4.15
C PRO A 104 -7.11 -9.35 5.35
N SER A 105 -5.91 -9.76 5.74
CA SER A 105 -5.65 -10.74 6.81
C SER A 105 -6.20 -10.34 8.18
N LEU A 106 -6.27 -11.31 9.07
CA LEU A 106 -6.38 -11.04 10.50
C LEU A 106 -5.14 -10.28 10.99
N THR A 107 -5.31 -9.52 12.08
CA THR A 107 -4.28 -8.64 12.64
C THR A 107 -3.25 -9.42 13.45
N ILE A 108 -1.96 -9.24 13.18
CA ILE A 108 -0.91 -9.66 14.10
C ILE A 108 -0.83 -8.60 15.22
N GLU A 109 -1.05 -9.04 16.46
CA GLU A 109 -0.90 -8.21 17.65
C GLU A 109 0.48 -8.48 18.26
N ALA A 110 1.36 -7.49 18.25
CA ALA A 110 2.72 -7.60 18.73
C ALA A 110 2.99 -6.61 19.87
N ARG A 111 4.07 -6.86 20.61
CA ARG A 111 4.51 -5.99 21.72
C ARG A 111 5.92 -5.50 21.45
N ALA A 112 6.19 -4.24 21.76
CA ALA A 112 7.52 -3.67 21.71
C ALA A 112 8.51 -4.52 22.56
N ASP A 113 9.72 -4.67 22.08
CA ASP A 113 10.80 -5.46 22.68
C ASP A 113 10.47 -6.95 22.90
N HIS A 114 9.42 -7.45 22.25
CA HIS A 114 9.04 -8.85 22.29
C HIS A 114 9.06 -9.45 20.88
N PRO A 115 10.01 -10.34 20.56
CA PRO A 115 10.17 -10.82 19.20
C PRO A 115 8.98 -11.64 18.70
N VAL A 116 8.65 -11.42 17.44
CA VAL A 116 7.70 -12.22 16.67
C VAL A 116 8.45 -12.95 15.56
N GLU A 117 8.21 -14.24 15.40
CA GLU A 117 8.73 -15.06 14.31
C GLU A 117 7.57 -15.58 13.45
N VAL A 118 7.62 -15.31 12.15
CA VAL A 118 6.61 -15.77 11.21
C VAL A 118 7.25 -16.70 10.18
N THR A 119 6.64 -17.86 10.00
CA THR A 119 6.89 -18.70 8.81
C THR A 119 5.80 -18.38 7.79
N TRP A 120 6.17 -17.69 6.73
CA TRP A 120 5.34 -17.39 5.59
C TRP A 120 5.33 -18.57 4.62
N VAL A 121 4.15 -18.99 4.17
CA VAL A 121 3.97 -20.18 3.32
C VAL A 121 3.28 -19.79 2.02
N ASN A 122 3.91 -20.08 0.89
CA ASN A 122 3.24 -19.98 -0.39
C ASN A 122 2.33 -21.21 -0.60
N GLY A 123 1.07 -21.05 -0.22
CA GLY A 123 0.03 -22.07 -0.32
C GLY A 123 -0.84 -21.97 -1.58
N LEU A 124 -0.34 -21.27 -2.65
CA LEU A 124 -1.07 -21.12 -3.92
C LEU A 124 -1.05 -22.42 -4.75
N VAL A 125 -1.63 -23.44 -4.16
CA VAL A 125 -1.81 -24.78 -4.75
C VAL A 125 -3.26 -25.20 -4.70
N ASN A 126 -3.68 -25.95 -5.70
CA ASN A 126 -5.00 -26.57 -5.72
C ASN A 126 -5.08 -27.68 -4.66
N GLY A 127 -5.92 -27.49 -3.66
CA GLY A 127 -6.04 -28.41 -2.51
C GLY A 127 -6.50 -29.83 -2.85
N ARG A 128 -7.00 -30.10 -4.09
CA ARG A 128 -7.43 -31.44 -4.52
C ARG A 128 -6.32 -32.24 -5.18
N ASN A 129 -5.42 -31.60 -5.91
CA ASN A 129 -4.40 -32.30 -6.71
C ASN A 129 -2.97 -31.80 -6.49
N GLY A 130 -2.76 -30.78 -5.63
CA GLY A 130 -1.43 -30.24 -5.30
C GLY A 130 -0.73 -29.51 -6.44
N ARG A 131 -1.43 -29.20 -7.55
CA ARG A 131 -0.86 -28.41 -8.64
C ARG A 131 -0.81 -26.93 -8.25
N TYR A 132 0.23 -26.21 -8.70
CA TYR A 132 0.25 -24.77 -8.53
C TYR A 132 -0.98 -24.09 -9.16
N LEU A 133 -1.34 -22.94 -8.64
CA LEU A 133 -2.36 -22.07 -9.20
C LEU A 133 -1.65 -20.95 -10.00
N PRO A 134 -2.14 -20.61 -11.21
CA PRO A 134 -1.66 -19.41 -11.92
C PRO A 134 -2.20 -18.16 -11.23
N HIS A 135 -1.64 -17.00 -11.59
CA HIS A 135 -2.12 -15.72 -11.11
C HIS A 135 -3.60 -15.49 -11.50
N LEU A 136 -4.36 -14.84 -10.60
CA LEU A 136 -5.76 -14.46 -10.84
C LEU A 136 -5.87 -13.37 -11.91
N LEU A 137 -4.86 -12.51 -12.00
CA LEU A 137 -4.80 -11.29 -12.79
C LEU A 137 -3.77 -11.40 -13.92
N PRO A 138 -3.80 -10.53 -14.93
CA PRO A 138 -2.89 -10.57 -16.06
C PRO A 138 -1.49 -10.09 -15.67
N VAL A 139 -0.52 -11.00 -15.60
CA VAL A 139 0.89 -10.68 -15.34
C VAL A 139 1.59 -10.34 -16.65
N ASP A 140 2.23 -9.18 -16.71
CA ASP A 140 3.06 -8.76 -17.84
C ASP A 140 4.44 -9.40 -17.74
N PRO A 141 4.81 -10.34 -18.62
CA PRO A 141 6.11 -10.99 -18.56
C PRO A 141 7.24 -10.18 -19.21
N THR A 142 6.96 -8.98 -19.72
CA THR A 142 7.96 -8.12 -20.38
C THR A 142 8.68 -7.19 -19.40
N LEU A 143 8.13 -7.01 -18.20
CA LEU A 143 8.75 -6.20 -17.15
C LEU A 143 10.04 -6.85 -16.62
N HIS A 144 10.80 -6.10 -15.85
CA HIS A 144 11.79 -6.65 -14.94
C HIS A 144 11.05 -7.21 -13.73
N TRP A 145 11.04 -8.53 -13.54
CA TRP A 145 10.16 -9.14 -12.55
C TRP A 145 10.69 -10.47 -12.02
N ALA A 146 10.12 -10.93 -10.92
CA ALA A 146 10.29 -12.27 -10.36
C ALA A 146 9.84 -13.32 -11.37
N ASN A 147 10.70 -13.72 -12.30
CA ASN A 147 10.42 -14.50 -13.50
C ASN A 147 10.82 -15.99 -13.35
N PRO A 148 9.96 -16.85 -12.80
CA PRO A 148 10.30 -18.26 -12.65
C PRO A 148 10.60 -18.95 -13.99
N GLY A 149 9.93 -18.51 -15.06
CA GLY A 149 10.09 -19.07 -16.41
C GLY A 149 11.44 -18.78 -17.04
N GLY A 150 12.18 -17.80 -16.55
CA GLY A 150 13.55 -17.47 -16.96
C GLY A 150 14.59 -18.51 -16.57
N GLY A 151 14.23 -19.49 -15.74
CA GLY A 151 15.16 -20.47 -15.18
C GLY A 151 16.16 -19.83 -14.22
N GLU A 152 17.21 -20.57 -13.82
CA GLU A 152 18.18 -20.10 -12.82
C GLU A 152 18.95 -18.84 -13.24
N ASP A 153 19.22 -18.67 -14.53
CA ASP A 153 20.02 -17.55 -15.05
C ASP A 153 19.19 -16.29 -15.36
N GLY A 154 17.87 -16.40 -15.50
CA GLY A 154 16.97 -15.30 -15.86
C GLY A 154 15.77 -15.12 -14.92
N ARG A 155 15.88 -15.63 -13.71
CA ARG A 155 14.79 -15.67 -12.72
C ARG A 155 14.36 -14.32 -12.18
N ASP A 156 15.22 -13.32 -12.23
CA ASP A 156 14.94 -11.94 -11.84
C ASP A 156 15.36 -11.02 -13.00
N GLY A 157 14.58 -11.04 -14.07
CA GLY A 157 14.97 -10.29 -15.28
C GLY A 157 13.84 -10.15 -16.28
N HIS A 158 14.14 -9.40 -17.33
CA HIS A 158 13.23 -9.21 -18.46
C HIS A 158 13.07 -10.48 -19.27
N GLY A 159 11.84 -10.80 -19.63
CA GLY A 159 11.58 -11.86 -20.61
C GLY A 159 12.06 -11.47 -22.00
N MET A 160 12.68 -12.41 -22.71
CA MET A 160 13.13 -12.22 -24.10
C MET A 160 12.03 -12.68 -25.07
N PHE A 161 11.39 -11.73 -25.77
CA PHE A 161 10.28 -12.00 -26.67
C PHE A 161 10.56 -11.51 -28.09
N THR A 162 10.20 -12.33 -29.08
CA THR A 162 10.26 -11.99 -30.52
C THR A 162 8.92 -11.56 -31.10
N GLU A 163 7.87 -11.67 -30.31
CA GLU A 163 6.50 -11.20 -30.58
C GLU A 163 5.85 -10.77 -29.24
N THR A 164 4.80 -10.00 -29.30
CA THR A 164 4.06 -9.57 -28.10
C THR A 164 3.52 -10.78 -27.32
N PRO A 165 3.98 -11.02 -26.07
CA PRO A 165 3.52 -12.16 -25.31
C PRO A 165 2.11 -11.91 -24.76
N GLY A 166 1.39 -13.00 -24.46
CA GLY A 166 0.21 -12.96 -23.60
C GLY A 166 0.61 -12.97 -22.11
N PRO A 167 -0.37 -12.81 -21.21
CA PRO A 167 -0.14 -12.85 -19.77
C PRO A 167 0.52 -14.17 -19.32
N TYR A 168 1.46 -14.06 -18.38
CA TYR A 168 2.08 -15.23 -17.75
C TYR A 168 1.04 -16.10 -17.02
N ARG A 169 1.21 -17.43 -17.11
CA ARG A 169 0.28 -18.44 -16.56
C ARG A 169 0.97 -19.53 -15.71
N GLY A 170 2.20 -19.29 -15.32
CA GLY A 170 2.98 -20.20 -14.47
C GLY A 170 2.64 -20.07 -12.97
N PRO A 171 3.46 -20.71 -12.10
CA PRO A 171 3.35 -20.60 -10.65
C PRO A 171 3.70 -19.16 -10.21
N VAL A 172 3.12 -18.72 -9.09
CA VAL A 172 3.23 -17.35 -8.62
C VAL A 172 4.33 -17.23 -7.58
N PRO A 173 5.33 -16.36 -7.80
CA PRO A 173 6.31 -15.98 -6.79
C PRO A 173 5.67 -15.10 -5.72
N VAL A 174 6.09 -15.27 -4.46
CA VAL A 174 5.71 -14.42 -3.34
C VAL A 174 6.93 -14.16 -2.45
N VAL A 175 6.96 -13.01 -1.81
CA VAL A 175 7.83 -12.70 -0.67
C VAL A 175 7.11 -11.70 0.21
N VAL A 176 7.27 -11.77 1.53
CA VAL A 176 6.49 -10.92 2.44
C VAL A 176 7.37 -9.89 3.11
N HIS A 177 6.96 -8.64 3.00
CA HIS A 177 7.55 -7.49 3.67
C HIS A 177 6.67 -7.03 4.84
N LEU A 178 7.29 -6.70 5.98
CA LEU A 178 6.66 -6.00 7.09
C LEU A 178 6.91 -4.49 6.96
N HIS A 179 5.99 -3.80 6.31
CA HIS A 179 6.06 -2.37 6.03
C HIS A 179 6.07 -1.54 7.32
N GLY A 180 7.11 -0.74 7.49
CA GLY A 180 7.39 0.04 8.69
C GLY A 180 8.12 -0.74 9.78
N GLY A 181 8.52 -1.98 9.54
CA GLY A 181 9.29 -2.79 10.48
C GLY A 181 10.76 -2.42 10.52
N HIS A 182 11.33 -2.24 11.71
CA HIS A 182 12.78 -2.13 11.92
C HIS A 182 13.41 -3.53 11.85
N SER A 183 13.47 -4.08 10.64
CA SER A 183 13.81 -5.47 10.35
C SER A 183 15.28 -5.66 9.98
N ASP A 184 15.84 -6.83 10.26
CA ASP A 184 17.10 -7.25 9.65
C ASP A 184 16.86 -7.68 8.19
N GLN A 185 17.86 -7.55 7.31
CA GLN A 185 17.73 -7.77 5.86
C GLN A 185 17.09 -9.11 5.47
N GLU A 186 17.40 -10.20 6.18
CA GLU A 186 16.86 -11.54 5.92
C GLU A 186 15.39 -11.70 6.36
N SER A 187 14.87 -10.74 7.09
CA SER A 187 13.48 -10.70 7.59
C SER A 187 12.66 -9.59 6.95
N ASP A 188 13.28 -8.74 6.14
CA ASP A 188 12.69 -7.54 5.55
C ASP A 188 11.80 -7.83 4.32
N GLY A 189 12.04 -8.94 3.61
CA GLY A 189 11.28 -9.30 2.41
C GLY A 189 11.87 -8.72 1.13
N TYR A 190 13.20 -8.85 0.96
CA TYR A 190 13.88 -8.36 -0.25
C TYR A 190 13.25 -8.90 -1.53
N PRO A 191 12.93 -8.07 -2.54
CA PRO A 191 12.10 -8.44 -3.70
C PRO A 191 12.59 -9.66 -4.48
N GLU A 192 13.90 -9.87 -4.60
CA GLU A 192 14.51 -11.02 -5.26
C GLU A 192 14.70 -12.23 -4.33
N ALA A 193 14.18 -12.18 -3.10
CA ALA A 193 14.13 -13.34 -2.21
C ALA A 193 12.79 -14.09 -2.29
N TRP A 194 12.08 -13.95 -3.41
CA TRP A 194 10.81 -14.63 -3.65
C TRP A 194 10.92 -16.15 -3.70
N PHE A 195 9.80 -16.82 -3.48
CA PHE A 195 9.70 -18.29 -3.53
C PHE A 195 8.37 -18.76 -4.11
N LEU A 196 8.43 -19.86 -4.84
CA LEU A 196 7.26 -20.56 -5.39
C LEU A 196 6.63 -21.50 -4.35
N PRO A 197 5.37 -21.92 -4.56
CA PRO A 197 4.76 -22.94 -3.71
C PRO A 197 5.51 -24.28 -3.84
N ASP A 198 5.54 -25.08 -2.76
CA ASP A 198 6.06 -26.44 -2.84
C ASP A 198 5.08 -27.32 -3.64
N SER A 199 5.24 -27.32 -4.95
CA SER A 199 4.39 -28.08 -5.88
C SER A 199 5.23 -28.90 -6.86
N ARG A 200 4.81 -30.18 -7.06
CA ARG A 200 5.44 -31.07 -8.04
C ARG A 200 5.03 -30.77 -9.48
N SER A 201 4.07 -29.89 -9.69
CA SER A 201 3.59 -29.53 -11.04
C SER A 201 4.32 -28.32 -11.64
N ILE A 202 5.27 -27.74 -10.93
CA ILE A 202 6.12 -26.68 -11.48
C ILE A 202 6.94 -27.28 -12.64
N PRO A 203 6.93 -26.67 -13.83
CA PRO A 203 7.64 -27.20 -14.98
C PRO A 203 9.14 -27.35 -14.73
N ASP A 204 9.75 -28.34 -15.37
CA ASP A 204 11.19 -28.50 -15.35
C ASP A 204 11.87 -27.26 -16.00
N GLY A 205 12.98 -26.81 -15.42
CA GLY A 205 13.70 -25.64 -15.88
C GLY A 205 13.20 -24.29 -15.32
N TYR A 206 12.09 -24.27 -14.57
CA TYR A 206 11.67 -23.08 -13.84
C TYR A 206 12.53 -22.89 -12.59
N ALA A 207 12.96 -21.66 -12.32
CA ALA A 207 13.50 -21.30 -11.00
C ALA A 207 12.40 -21.44 -9.94
N ARG A 208 12.76 -21.93 -8.76
CA ARG A 208 11.81 -22.12 -7.64
C ARG A 208 11.91 -20.99 -6.61
N VAL A 209 13.00 -20.24 -6.67
CA VAL A 209 13.32 -19.14 -5.75
C VAL A 209 14.06 -18.05 -6.51
N GLY A 210 13.98 -16.82 -6.01
CA GLY A 210 14.70 -15.66 -6.51
C GLY A 210 16.21 -15.72 -6.23
N SER A 211 16.97 -14.83 -6.84
CA SER A 211 18.44 -14.82 -6.79
C SER A 211 19.00 -14.62 -5.39
N HIS A 212 18.28 -13.91 -4.51
CA HIS A 212 18.69 -13.61 -3.13
C HIS A 212 18.07 -14.53 -2.07
N TYR A 213 17.16 -15.44 -2.44
CA TYR A 213 16.48 -16.31 -1.48
C TYR A 213 17.45 -17.16 -0.65
N GLU A 214 18.42 -17.81 -1.29
CA GLU A 214 19.35 -18.71 -0.61
C GLU A 214 20.31 -17.95 0.29
N GLU A 215 20.74 -16.74 -0.08
CA GLU A 215 21.55 -15.86 0.75
C GLU A 215 20.78 -15.44 2.01
N MET A 216 19.57 -14.93 1.86
CA MET A 216 18.73 -14.52 2.99
C MET A 216 18.40 -15.69 3.91
N ALA A 217 18.11 -16.86 3.35
CA ALA A 217 17.86 -18.08 4.10
C ALA A 217 19.11 -18.55 4.89
N ALA A 218 20.31 -18.39 4.32
CA ALA A 218 21.56 -18.72 5.00
C ALA A 218 21.86 -17.76 6.15
N ILE A 219 21.67 -16.45 5.94
CA ILE A 219 21.84 -15.45 7.01
C ILE A 219 20.85 -15.70 8.15
N TYR A 220 19.58 -15.98 7.80
CA TYR A 220 18.57 -16.32 8.81
C TYR A 220 18.95 -17.58 9.62
N ALA A 221 19.42 -18.63 8.93
CA ALA A 221 19.82 -19.87 9.58
C ALA A 221 21.03 -19.68 10.50
N ASP A 222 22.01 -18.88 10.12
CA ASP A 222 23.18 -18.55 10.93
C ASP A 222 22.78 -17.78 12.21
N ARG A 223 21.91 -16.78 12.07
CA ARG A 223 21.45 -15.96 13.20
C ARG A 223 20.50 -16.67 14.16
N HIS A 224 19.60 -17.52 13.63
CA HIS A 224 18.47 -18.07 14.39
C HIS A 224 18.46 -19.60 14.50
N GLY A 225 19.44 -20.28 13.90
CA GLY A 225 19.61 -21.73 14.00
C GLY A 225 18.54 -22.55 13.29
N THR A 226 17.77 -21.96 12.38
CA THR A 226 16.65 -22.64 11.69
C THR A 226 16.68 -22.30 10.19
N ALA A 227 16.73 -23.33 9.35
CA ALA A 227 16.67 -23.15 7.90
C ALA A 227 15.25 -22.88 7.39
N TRP A 228 15.16 -22.19 6.25
CA TRP A 228 13.91 -22.09 5.50
C TRP A 228 13.58 -23.43 4.81
N ALA A 229 12.31 -23.78 4.74
CA ALA A 229 11.87 -24.95 4.01
C ALA A 229 11.38 -24.57 2.60
N PRO A 230 11.37 -25.51 1.63
CA PRO A 230 10.79 -25.25 0.32
C PRO A 230 9.37 -24.66 0.40
N GLY A 231 9.10 -23.64 -0.39
CA GLY A 231 7.80 -22.95 -0.38
C GLY A 231 7.54 -22.07 0.84
N THR A 232 8.60 -21.71 1.58
CA THR A 232 8.48 -20.86 2.77
C THR A 232 9.58 -19.81 2.85
N GLN A 233 9.25 -18.68 3.49
CA GLN A 233 10.18 -17.68 4.03
C GLN A 233 10.02 -17.68 5.55
N ARG A 234 11.09 -17.45 6.29
CA ARG A 234 11.01 -17.17 7.73
C ARG A 234 11.50 -15.76 7.99
N ALA A 235 10.75 -15.02 8.79
CA ALA A 235 11.10 -13.69 9.23
C ALA A 235 11.04 -13.63 10.75
N ARG A 236 11.94 -12.85 11.36
CA ARG A 236 11.95 -12.58 12.78
C ARG A 236 12.05 -11.09 13.02
N TYR A 237 10.99 -10.55 13.59
CA TYR A 237 10.84 -9.15 13.92
C TYR A 237 11.18 -8.95 15.39
N SER A 238 12.21 -8.15 15.66
CA SER A 238 12.67 -7.83 17.03
C SER A 238 11.66 -6.95 17.77
N ASN A 239 10.89 -6.17 17.03
CA ASN A 239 9.94 -5.18 17.55
C ASN A 239 10.62 -4.13 18.45
N ASP A 240 11.87 -3.79 18.15
CA ASP A 240 12.73 -2.84 18.85
C ASP A 240 12.49 -1.39 18.39
N GLN A 241 11.25 -1.03 18.16
CA GLN A 241 10.78 0.26 17.68
C GLN A 241 9.56 0.74 18.47
N ALA A 242 9.15 1.99 18.25
CA ALA A 242 7.98 2.57 18.91
C ALA A 242 6.69 1.83 18.53
N ALA A 243 5.71 1.85 19.45
CA ALA A 243 4.37 1.35 19.19
C ALA A 243 3.73 2.09 18.01
N GLY A 244 3.13 1.35 17.09
CA GLY A 244 2.61 1.94 15.85
C GLY A 244 1.71 1.01 15.06
N THR A 245 1.26 1.50 13.92
CA THR A 245 0.44 0.78 12.96
C THR A 245 1.32 0.34 11.78
N LEU A 246 1.86 -0.88 11.87
CA LEU A 246 2.56 -1.51 10.75
C LEU A 246 1.56 -2.38 9.97
N TRP A 247 1.97 -2.79 8.80
CA TRP A 247 1.22 -3.72 7.99
C TRP A 247 2.15 -4.61 7.18
N PHE A 248 1.67 -5.73 6.68
CA PHE A 248 2.47 -6.65 5.86
C PHE A 248 1.77 -6.93 4.55
N HIS A 249 2.56 -7.08 3.50
CA HIS A 249 2.07 -7.35 2.14
C HIS A 249 3.11 -8.12 1.33
N ASP A 250 2.70 -8.61 0.17
CA ASP A 250 3.64 -9.20 -0.80
C ASP A 250 4.54 -8.13 -1.42
N HIS A 251 5.78 -8.49 -1.71
CA HIS A 251 6.79 -7.59 -2.27
C HIS A 251 7.66 -8.25 -3.35
N ALA A 252 7.12 -9.25 -4.08
CA ALA A 252 7.88 -9.93 -5.12
C ALA A 252 8.14 -9.01 -6.32
N LEU A 253 9.40 -8.94 -6.78
CA LEU A 253 9.90 -8.04 -7.81
C LEU A 253 8.97 -7.98 -9.04
N GLY A 254 8.53 -6.78 -9.43
CA GLY A 254 7.75 -6.49 -10.63
C GLY A 254 6.33 -7.08 -10.67
N ILE A 255 5.83 -7.64 -9.54
CA ILE A 255 4.51 -8.26 -9.43
C ILE A 255 3.76 -7.88 -8.15
N THR A 256 4.33 -7.00 -7.33
CA THR A 256 3.72 -6.52 -6.07
C THR A 256 2.31 -6.00 -6.30
N ARG A 257 2.09 -5.15 -7.31
CA ARG A 257 0.78 -4.55 -7.65
C ARG A 257 -0.32 -5.61 -7.80
N LEU A 258 0.01 -6.71 -8.48
CA LEU A 258 -0.96 -7.76 -8.76
C LEU A 258 -1.18 -8.67 -7.55
N ASN A 259 -0.10 -9.05 -6.86
CA ASN A 259 -0.18 -9.87 -5.66
C ASN A 259 -0.99 -9.16 -4.57
N VAL A 260 -0.73 -7.89 -4.28
CA VAL A 260 -1.47 -7.09 -3.28
C VAL A 260 -2.92 -6.85 -3.73
N TYR A 261 -3.15 -6.58 -5.01
CA TYR A 261 -4.51 -6.42 -5.53
C TYR A 261 -5.33 -7.70 -5.42
N ALA A 262 -4.72 -8.88 -5.55
CA ALA A 262 -5.39 -10.17 -5.35
C ALA A 262 -5.80 -10.42 -3.88
N GLY A 263 -5.22 -9.68 -2.89
CA GLY A 263 -5.66 -9.66 -1.50
C GLY A 263 -4.61 -9.78 -0.38
N PRO A 264 -3.38 -10.27 -0.61
CA PRO A 264 -2.38 -10.52 0.44
C PRO A 264 -1.86 -9.24 1.11
N ALA A 265 -2.55 -8.79 2.14
CA ALA A 265 -2.16 -7.71 3.03
C ALA A 265 -2.78 -7.92 4.43
N GLY A 266 -2.21 -7.32 5.47
CA GLY A 266 -2.76 -7.38 6.82
C GLY A 266 -2.08 -6.44 7.80
N PHE A 267 -2.77 -6.08 8.88
CA PHE A 267 -2.21 -5.24 9.93
C PHE A 267 -1.26 -6.00 10.85
N PHE A 268 -0.20 -5.31 11.27
CA PHE A 268 0.67 -5.69 12.36
C PHE A 268 0.68 -4.53 13.37
N LEU A 269 -0.05 -4.68 14.47
CA LEU A 269 -0.17 -3.62 15.49
C LEU A 269 0.86 -3.85 16.58
N LEU A 270 1.83 -2.94 16.64
CA LEU A 270 2.86 -2.93 17.67
C LEU A 270 2.40 -2.09 18.85
N ARG A 271 2.43 -2.66 20.07
CA ARG A 271 1.90 -2.06 21.30
C ARG A 271 2.93 -2.08 22.42
N GLY A 272 2.77 -1.14 23.37
CA GLY A 272 3.60 -1.08 24.57
C GLY A 272 4.98 -0.47 24.32
N GLY A 273 5.89 -0.65 25.27
CA GLY A 273 7.19 -0.02 25.25
C GLY A 273 7.20 1.39 25.84
N GLU A 274 8.37 2.02 25.83
CA GLU A 274 8.61 3.34 26.43
C GLU A 274 7.83 4.46 25.70
N HIS A 275 7.55 4.26 24.40
CA HIS A 275 6.90 5.23 23.53
C HIS A 275 5.43 4.92 23.26
N ASP A 276 4.74 4.19 24.15
CA ASP A 276 3.30 3.97 24.07
C ASP A 276 2.58 4.70 25.22
N LEU A 277 1.29 4.90 25.06
CA LEU A 277 0.42 5.49 26.06
C LEU A 277 -0.13 4.42 27.01
N ASP A 278 -0.40 4.82 28.24
CA ASP A 278 -1.07 3.95 29.22
C ASP A 278 -2.44 3.47 28.70
N VAL A 279 -2.79 2.24 29.06
CA VAL A 279 -4.08 1.65 28.71
C VAL A 279 -5.23 2.52 29.23
N GLY A 280 -6.16 2.87 28.34
CA GLY A 280 -7.34 3.69 28.65
C GLY A 280 -7.17 5.18 28.34
N VAL A 281 -5.97 5.67 28.01
CA VAL A 281 -5.80 7.04 27.50
C VAL A 281 -6.49 7.17 26.15
N LEU A 282 -6.18 6.29 25.20
CA LEU A 282 -6.88 6.20 23.91
C LEU A 282 -8.05 5.20 23.97
N PRO A 283 -9.07 5.35 23.10
CA PRO A 283 -10.10 4.33 22.95
C PRO A 283 -9.49 2.95 22.62
N GLY A 284 -9.93 1.91 23.32
CA GLY A 284 -9.40 0.55 23.19
C GLY A 284 -10.50 -0.50 23.23
N THR A 285 -10.19 -1.69 23.75
CA THR A 285 -11.16 -2.76 23.93
C THR A 285 -12.14 -2.38 25.05
N ALA A 286 -13.44 -2.63 24.83
CA ALA A 286 -14.45 -2.38 25.84
C ALA A 286 -14.20 -3.19 27.12
N PRO A 287 -14.47 -2.63 28.31
CA PRO A 287 -14.38 -3.36 29.57
C PRO A 287 -15.22 -4.65 29.53
N GLY A 288 -14.60 -5.78 29.92
CA GLY A 288 -15.29 -7.08 29.91
C GLY A 288 -15.31 -7.80 28.56
N GLY A 289 -14.54 -7.34 27.55
CA GLY A 289 -14.42 -7.99 26.24
C GLY A 289 -15.58 -7.69 25.29
N GLY A 290 -16.22 -6.53 25.42
CA GLY A 290 -17.25 -6.05 24.47
C GLY A 290 -16.70 -5.60 23.13
N ALA A 291 -17.49 -4.83 22.37
CA ALA A 291 -17.10 -4.29 21.06
C ALA A 291 -15.80 -3.47 21.17
N PRO A 292 -14.86 -3.60 20.24
CA PRO A 292 -13.64 -2.80 20.23
C PRO A 292 -13.96 -1.34 19.90
N TYR A 293 -13.27 -0.42 20.56
CA TYR A 293 -13.31 1.01 20.26
C TYR A 293 -12.03 1.48 19.56
N GLU A 294 -11.10 0.57 19.33
CA GLU A 294 -9.96 0.69 18.44
C GLU A 294 -10.14 -0.26 17.27
N ILE A 295 -10.12 0.26 16.06
CA ILE A 295 -10.48 -0.47 14.84
C ILE A 295 -9.44 -0.22 13.76
N PRO A 296 -8.75 -1.26 13.29
CA PRO A 296 -7.96 -1.19 12.07
C PRO A 296 -8.88 -1.05 10.85
N VAL A 297 -8.55 -0.12 9.95
CA VAL A 297 -9.37 0.24 8.78
C VAL A 297 -8.48 0.29 7.55
N ALA A 298 -8.39 -0.79 6.80
CA ALA A 298 -7.71 -0.84 5.50
C ALA A 298 -8.68 -0.42 4.41
N ILE A 299 -8.38 0.68 3.74
CA ILE A 299 -9.15 1.22 2.61
C ILE A 299 -8.43 0.79 1.33
N GLN A 300 -9.14 0.14 0.44
CA GLN A 300 -8.63 -0.34 -0.83
C GLN A 300 -9.64 -0.03 -1.93
N ASP A 301 -9.21 0.05 -3.17
CA ASP A 301 -10.10 0.14 -4.31
C ASP A 301 -9.96 -1.08 -5.23
N ARG A 302 -11.05 -1.53 -5.79
CA ARG A 302 -11.12 -2.68 -6.68
C ARG A 302 -12.13 -2.43 -7.81
N ALA A 303 -11.99 -3.18 -8.89
CA ALA A 303 -13.00 -3.31 -9.93
C ALA A 303 -13.38 -4.78 -10.07
N PHE A 304 -14.62 -5.04 -10.52
CA PHE A 304 -15.17 -6.39 -10.57
C PHE A 304 -15.78 -6.69 -11.93
N HIS A 305 -15.66 -7.94 -12.35
CA HIS A 305 -16.50 -8.52 -13.38
C HIS A 305 -17.92 -8.79 -12.85
N ARG A 306 -18.90 -8.96 -13.77
CA ARG A 306 -20.29 -9.25 -13.39
C ARG A 306 -20.49 -10.56 -12.63
N ASP A 307 -19.58 -11.50 -12.78
CA ASP A 307 -19.56 -12.76 -12.04
C ASP A 307 -18.91 -12.65 -10.65
N GLY A 308 -18.49 -11.43 -10.28
CA GLY A 308 -17.88 -11.09 -8.99
C GLY A 308 -16.38 -11.32 -8.91
N GLU A 309 -15.72 -11.76 -9.97
CA GLU A 309 -14.27 -11.89 -10.00
C GLU A 309 -13.60 -10.52 -10.10
N LEU A 310 -12.35 -10.43 -9.61
CA LEU A 310 -11.55 -9.19 -9.69
C LEU A 310 -11.25 -8.86 -11.15
N PHE A 311 -11.39 -7.60 -11.50
CA PHE A 311 -10.91 -7.04 -12.77
C PHE A 311 -9.61 -6.27 -12.54
N TYR A 312 -8.67 -6.46 -13.46
CA TYR A 312 -7.47 -5.65 -13.62
C TYR A 312 -7.14 -5.58 -15.12
N PRO A 313 -6.61 -4.46 -15.64
CA PRO A 313 -6.31 -4.31 -17.07
C PRO A 313 -5.36 -5.40 -17.58
N ASP A 314 -5.65 -5.93 -18.78
CA ASP A 314 -4.81 -6.89 -19.48
C ASP A 314 -4.21 -6.33 -20.77
N THR A 315 -4.27 -5.02 -20.93
CA THR A 315 -3.72 -4.27 -22.05
C THR A 315 -3.31 -2.87 -21.64
N ARG A 316 -2.23 -2.35 -22.19
CA ARG A 316 -1.82 -0.96 -22.06
C ARG A 316 -2.85 0.01 -22.65
N GLU A 317 -3.59 -0.42 -23.68
CA GLU A 317 -4.66 0.37 -24.30
C GLU A 317 -5.69 0.89 -23.27
N TYR A 318 -5.80 0.22 -22.13
CA TYR A 318 -6.69 0.66 -21.04
C TYR A 318 -6.29 2.01 -20.45
N PHE A 319 -4.99 2.31 -20.37
CA PHE A 319 -4.50 3.54 -19.76
C PHE A 319 -4.57 4.75 -20.71
N ASP A 320 -4.11 4.61 -21.95
CA ASP A 320 -3.87 5.73 -22.86
C ASP A 320 -4.35 5.48 -24.32
N GLU A 321 -5.20 4.47 -24.51
CA GLU A 321 -5.69 4.04 -25.84
C GLU A 321 -4.58 3.57 -26.79
N PHE A 322 -3.38 3.33 -26.31
CA PHE A 322 -2.26 2.87 -27.13
C PHE A 322 -2.42 1.38 -27.48
N ALA A 323 -2.86 1.11 -28.71
CA ALA A 323 -3.08 -0.25 -29.22
C ALA A 323 -1.84 -0.89 -29.85
N GLY A 324 -0.67 -0.33 -29.60
CA GLY A 324 0.61 -0.81 -30.14
C GLY A 324 1.19 0.10 -31.24
N PRO A 325 2.30 -0.27 -31.83
CA PRO A 325 2.96 -1.58 -31.73
C PRO A 325 3.65 -1.80 -30.36
N TYR A 326 3.66 -3.06 -29.91
CA TYR A 326 4.40 -3.53 -28.75
C TYR A 326 5.66 -4.31 -29.16
N VAL A 327 6.23 -5.09 -28.23
CA VAL A 327 7.38 -5.97 -28.48
C VAL A 327 7.17 -6.80 -29.76
N PRO A 328 8.16 -6.90 -30.67
CA PRO A 328 9.53 -6.36 -30.60
C PRO A 328 9.70 -4.97 -31.23
N HIS A 329 8.64 -4.25 -31.53
CA HIS A 329 8.65 -3.04 -32.35
C HIS A 329 8.65 -1.75 -31.51
N SER A 330 8.44 -1.84 -30.20
CA SER A 330 8.56 -0.75 -29.25
C SER A 330 9.03 -1.25 -27.88
N ASP A 331 9.34 -0.31 -27.01
CA ASP A 331 9.73 -0.48 -25.62
C ASP A 331 8.55 -0.30 -24.63
N ILE A 332 7.32 -0.23 -25.17
CA ILE A 332 6.11 -0.14 -24.35
C ILE A 332 5.66 -1.55 -23.93
N ALA A 333 5.48 -1.74 -22.64
CA ALA A 333 4.94 -2.96 -22.05
C ALA A 333 3.47 -3.18 -22.49
N PRO A 334 3.09 -4.38 -22.96
CA PRO A 334 1.78 -4.60 -23.57
C PRO A 334 0.62 -4.67 -22.58
N ILE A 335 0.88 -4.95 -21.30
CA ILE A 335 -0.16 -5.20 -20.27
C ILE A 335 -0.04 -4.19 -19.13
N TRP A 336 1.17 -3.83 -18.74
CA TRP A 336 1.40 -2.89 -17.66
C TRP A 336 0.76 -1.52 -17.93
N ASN A 337 0.12 -0.96 -16.93
CA ASN A 337 -0.44 0.40 -16.95
C ASN A 337 0.29 1.24 -15.89
N PRO A 338 0.63 2.51 -16.16
CA PRO A 338 1.35 3.38 -15.21
C PRO A 338 0.63 3.55 -13.88
N GLU A 339 -0.68 3.65 -13.88
CA GLU A 339 -1.52 3.69 -12.69
C GLU A 339 -2.84 2.94 -12.92
N PHE A 340 -3.46 2.50 -11.83
CA PHE A 340 -4.77 1.87 -11.88
C PHE A 340 -5.66 2.35 -10.73
N PHE A 341 -6.90 2.76 -11.08
CA PHE A 341 -7.91 3.24 -10.14
C PHE A 341 -9.14 2.32 -10.18
N GLY A 342 -9.33 1.57 -9.11
CA GLY A 342 -10.52 0.74 -8.96
C GLY A 342 -11.78 1.58 -8.78
N ASN A 343 -12.92 1.11 -9.26
CA ASN A 343 -14.20 1.86 -9.27
C ASN A 343 -15.12 1.57 -8.07
N ALA A 344 -14.69 0.72 -7.14
CA ALA A 344 -15.41 0.38 -5.92
C ALA A 344 -14.47 0.40 -4.71
N ILE A 345 -14.84 1.12 -3.66
CA ILE A 345 -14.07 1.17 -2.42
C ILE A 345 -14.41 -0.04 -1.54
N ILE A 346 -13.36 -0.68 -1.04
CA ILE A 346 -13.42 -1.80 -0.11
C ILE A 346 -12.80 -1.38 1.21
N VAL A 347 -13.47 -1.69 2.31
CA VAL A 347 -12.93 -1.49 3.65
C VAL A 347 -12.93 -2.82 4.39
N ASN A 348 -11.76 -3.27 4.83
CA ASN A 348 -11.57 -4.55 5.51
C ASN A 348 -12.25 -5.73 4.79
N GLY A 349 -12.17 -5.75 3.44
CA GLY A 349 -12.67 -6.84 2.62
C GLY A 349 -14.16 -6.78 2.26
N HIS A 350 -14.86 -5.68 2.57
CA HIS A 350 -16.25 -5.46 2.16
C HIS A 350 -16.40 -4.13 1.40
N THR A 351 -17.19 -4.13 0.30
CA THR A 351 -17.50 -2.90 -0.43
C THR A 351 -18.44 -2.02 0.40
N TRP A 352 -18.05 -0.75 0.59
CA TRP A 352 -18.84 0.28 1.28
C TRP A 352 -19.58 -0.23 2.53
N PRO A 353 -18.90 -0.71 3.58
CA PRO A 353 -19.55 -1.29 4.74
C PRO A 353 -20.22 -0.25 5.66
N ASP A 354 -21.01 -0.74 6.62
CA ASP A 354 -21.59 0.02 7.72
C ASP A 354 -20.93 -0.38 9.05
N LEU A 355 -20.53 0.61 9.84
CA LEU A 355 -20.07 0.43 11.21
C LEU A 355 -21.06 1.06 12.19
N ARG A 356 -21.58 0.26 13.07
CA ARG A 356 -22.36 0.78 14.21
C ARG A 356 -21.42 1.32 15.27
N VAL A 357 -21.50 2.63 15.53
CA VAL A 357 -20.68 3.31 16.54
C VAL A 357 -21.52 3.80 17.70
N GLU A 358 -21.06 3.57 18.93
CA GLU A 358 -21.66 4.15 20.12
C GLU A 358 -21.38 5.66 20.20
N ARG A 359 -22.19 6.40 20.94
CA ARG A 359 -22.01 7.84 21.21
C ARG A 359 -20.80 8.08 22.12
N ARG A 360 -19.59 7.87 21.58
CA ARG A 360 -18.29 7.95 22.25
C ARG A 360 -17.16 8.10 21.26
N ARG A 361 -15.94 8.26 21.75
CA ARG A 361 -14.73 8.27 20.94
C ARG A 361 -14.37 6.88 20.44
N TYR A 362 -13.87 6.83 19.20
CA TYR A 362 -13.28 5.66 18.56
C TYR A 362 -11.89 5.99 18.04
N ARG A 363 -10.96 5.06 18.17
CA ARG A 363 -9.64 5.10 17.56
C ARG A 363 -9.68 4.30 16.27
N LEU A 364 -9.41 4.94 15.16
CA LEU A 364 -9.33 4.27 13.85
C LEU A 364 -7.88 4.25 13.40
N ARG A 365 -7.38 3.04 13.10
CA ARG A 365 -6.06 2.83 12.52
C ARG A 365 -6.23 2.76 11.02
N LEU A 366 -6.18 3.91 10.36
CA LEU A 366 -6.39 4.02 8.92
C LEU A 366 -5.13 3.57 8.17
N LEU A 367 -5.34 2.80 7.10
CA LEU A 367 -4.32 2.43 6.11
C LEU A 367 -4.91 2.69 4.73
N ASN A 368 -4.19 3.45 3.90
CA ASN A 368 -4.47 3.48 2.48
C ASN A 368 -3.77 2.29 1.79
N GLY A 369 -4.52 1.25 1.49
CA GLY A 369 -4.04 0.05 0.79
C GLY A 369 -4.48 0.01 -0.68
N CYS A 370 -4.77 1.16 -1.30
CA CYS A 370 -4.99 1.28 -2.74
C CYS A 370 -3.66 1.13 -3.50
N ASN A 371 -3.73 0.72 -4.76
CA ASN A 371 -2.54 0.61 -5.59
C ASN A 371 -1.97 2.00 -5.94
N SER A 372 -2.80 2.90 -6.52
CA SER A 372 -2.35 4.23 -6.99
C SER A 372 -3.12 5.39 -6.34
N ARG A 373 -4.32 5.12 -5.81
CA ARG A 373 -5.25 6.16 -5.36
C ARG A 373 -4.80 6.87 -4.10
N PHE A 374 -4.65 8.19 -4.16
CA PHE A 374 -4.60 9.07 -3.00
C PHE A 374 -6.01 9.29 -2.44
N LEU A 375 -6.14 9.35 -1.12
CA LEU A 375 -7.40 9.58 -0.43
C LEU A 375 -7.39 10.93 0.27
N VAL A 376 -8.43 11.73 0.08
CA VAL A 376 -8.71 12.92 0.89
C VAL A 376 -9.97 12.64 1.69
N LEU A 377 -9.80 12.18 2.91
CA LEU A 377 -10.88 11.68 3.75
C LEU A 377 -11.55 12.79 4.56
N ALA A 378 -12.88 12.73 4.69
CA ALA A 378 -13.64 13.59 5.60
C ALA A 378 -14.84 12.82 6.20
N VAL A 379 -15.29 13.23 7.40
CA VAL A 379 -16.53 12.72 8.00
C VAL A 379 -17.67 13.69 7.67
N ALA A 380 -18.69 13.23 6.95
CA ALA A 380 -19.78 14.03 6.40
C ALA A 380 -21.16 13.56 6.87
N ALA A 381 -22.13 14.47 6.87
CA ALA A 381 -23.56 14.12 7.11
C ALA A 381 -24.23 13.57 5.83
N HIS A 382 -23.66 13.76 4.66
CA HIS A 382 -24.21 13.33 3.38
C HIS A 382 -23.13 12.63 2.54
N ALA A 383 -23.44 11.44 2.05
CA ALA A 383 -22.48 10.62 1.30
C ALA A 383 -22.02 11.24 -0.04
N THR A 384 -22.92 11.98 -0.69
CA THR A 384 -22.72 12.42 -2.09
C THR A 384 -22.63 13.93 -2.28
N ALA A 385 -22.82 14.73 -1.20
CA ALA A 385 -22.74 16.18 -1.33
C ALA A 385 -21.30 16.64 -1.60
N ARG A 386 -21.12 17.51 -2.58
CA ARG A 386 -19.86 18.17 -2.92
C ARG A 386 -20.07 19.68 -3.11
N PRO A 387 -19.15 20.54 -2.61
CA PRO A 387 -18.04 20.18 -1.73
C PRO A 387 -18.53 19.57 -0.42
N VAL A 388 -17.70 18.75 0.22
CA VAL A 388 -18.01 18.16 1.53
C VAL A 388 -17.98 19.25 2.61
N THR A 389 -18.98 19.23 3.51
CA THR A 389 -18.93 19.96 4.76
C THR A 389 -18.61 18.98 5.88
N PRO A 390 -17.38 18.96 6.42
CA PRO A 390 -17.01 18.07 7.51
C PRO A 390 -17.87 18.34 8.76
N VAL A 391 -18.27 17.28 9.47
CA VAL A 391 -19.11 17.38 10.67
C VAL A 391 -18.42 16.89 11.94
N ALA A 392 -17.29 16.21 11.80
CA ALA A 392 -16.41 15.81 12.90
C ALA A 392 -14.97 15.84 12.40
N PRO A 393 -14.02 16.38 13.18
CA PRO A 393 -12.61 16.29 12.83
C PRO A 393 -12.05 14.90 13.10
N PHE A 394 -10.99 14.54 12.38
CA PHE A 394 -10.04 13.54 12.80
C PHE A 394 -9.06 14.18 13.77
N TRP A 395 -8.90 13.59 14.95
CA TRP A 395 -7.81 13.93 15.84
C TRP A 395 -6.68 12.94 15.58
N GLN A 396 -5.73 13.33 14.73
CA GLN A 396 -4.58 12.47 14.45
C GLN A 396 -3.62 12.50 15.63
N VAL A 397 -3.33 11.34 16.18
CA VAL A 397 -2.43 11.14 17.33
C VAL A 397 -1.14 10.45 16.92
N GLY A 398 -1.14 9.75 15.77
CA GLY A 398 0.03 9.04 15.25
C GLY A 398 -0.03 8.84 13.75
N GLY A 399 1.07 8.37 13.18
CA GLY A 399 1.25 8.06 11.76
C GLY A 399 1.89 6.68 11.57
N ASP A 400 2.74 6.59 10.56
CA ASP A 400 3.37 5.35 10.13
C ASP A 400 4.16 4.67 11.24
N GLY A 401 5.11 5.38 11.85
CA GLY A 401 6.10 4.83 12.79
C GLY A 401 5.84 5.12 14.26
N GLY A 402 4.71 5.76 14.63
CA GLY A 402 4.42 6.06 16.02
C GLY A 402 3.58 7.31 16.23
N PHE A 403 3.63 7.89 17.43
CA PHE A 403 2.87 9.07 17.78
C PHE A 403 3.48 10.36 17.19
N LEU A 404 2.61 11.36 16.98
CA LEU A 404 3.00 12.73 16.65
C LEU A 404 3.59 13.45 17.88
N GLU A 405 4.15 14.65 17.68
CA GLU A 405 4.57 15.51 18.80
C GLU A 405 3.39 15.99 19.67
N GLN A 406 2.22 16.16 19.06
CA GLN A 406 0.95 16.52 19.70
C GLN A 406 -0.23 16.07 18.84
N PRO A 407 -1.44 15.89 19.43
CA PRO A 407 -2.64 15.62 18.66
C PRO A 407 -2.97 16.75 17.69
N VAL A 408 -3.34 16.43 16.46
CA VAL A 408 -3.67 17.39 15.40
C VAL A 408 -5.12 17.20 14.96
N ALA A 409 -5.94 18.25 15.06
CA ALA A 409 -7.31 18.22 14.56
C ALA A 409 -7.33 18.54 13.06
N MET A 410 -7.91 17.67 12.27
CA MET A 410 -7.98 17.78 10.81
C MET A 410 -9.42 17.58 10.34
N GLU A 411 -9.96 18.53 9.59
CA GLU A 411 -11.26 18.39 8.94
C GLU A 411 -11.20 17.47 7.71
N ARG A 412 -10.06 17.49 7.03
CA ARG A 412 -9.71 16.63 5.89
C ARG A 412 -8.37 15.99 6.14
N MET A 413 -8.21 14.78 5.66
CA MET A 413 -6.98 14.01 5.81
C MET A 413 -6.54 13.46 4.46
N LEU A 414 -5.43 13.97 3.95
CA LEU A 414 -4.73 13.37 2.82
C LEU A 414 -3.98 12.12 3.31
N LEU A 415 -4.12 11.02 2.57
CA LEU A 415 -3.48 9.74 2.86
C LEU A 415 -3.04 9.10 1.55
N ALA A 416 -1.75 9.10 1.30
CA ALA A 416 -1.15 8.46 0.13
C ALA A 416 -1.15 6.93 0.24
N PRO A 417 -1.00 6.17 -0.85
CA PRO A 417 -0.77 4.74 -0.80
C PRO A 417 0.30 4.36 0.23
N ALA A 418 0.02 3.35 1.04
CA ALA A 418 0.79 2.84 2.17
C ALA A 418 0.85 3.71 3.43
N GLU A 419 0.51 4.98 3.40
CA GLU A 419 0.49 5.78 4.63
C GLU A 419 -0.54 5.26 5.63
N ARG A 420 -0.21 5.39 6.91
CA ARG A 420 -1.10 5.07 8.03
C ARG A 420 -1.36 6.34 8.83
N ALA A 421 -2.61 6.46 9.29
CA ALA A 421 -2.99 7.49 10.25
C ALA A 421 -3.71 6.84 11.44
N ASP A 422 -3.25 7.17 12.64
CA ASP A 422 -3.87 6.78 13.90
C ASP A 422 -4.71 7.95 14.40
N VAL A 423 -6.03 7.82 14.32
CA VAL A 423 -6.93 8.93 14.56
C VAL A 423 -8.00 8.61 15.59
N VAL A 424 -8.41 9.62 16.34
CA VAL A 424 -9.59 9.57 17.21
C VAL A 424 -10.72 10.37 16.57
N VAL A 425 -11.91 9.76 16.46
CA VAL A 425 -13.16 10.41 16.03
C VAL A 425 -14.16 10.35 17.17
N ASP A 426 -14.75 11.49 17.53
CA ASP A 426 -15.74 11.56 18.61
C ASP A 426 -17.17 11.59 18.06
N PHE A 427 -17.91 10.51 18.30
CA PHE A 427 -19.34 10.39 17.95
C PHE A 427 -20.28 10.79 19.11
N GLY A 428 -19.75 11.26 20.24
CA GLY A 428 -20.51 11.59 21.46
C GLY A 428 -21.58 12.67 21.28
N ALA A 429 -21.32 13.64 20.40
CA ALA A 429 -22.23 14.74 20.13
C ALA A 429 -23.44 14.37 19.25
N PHE A 430 -23.38 13.26 18.52
CA PHE A 430 -24.43 12.87 17.58
C PHE A 430 -25.53 12.06 18.26
N PRO A 431 -26.81 12.35 18.00
CA PRO A 431 -27.92 11.53 18.51
C PRO A 431 -27.90 10.10 17.98
N SER A 432 -28.44 9.17 18.76
CA SER A 432 -28.68 7.80 18.32
C SER A 432 -29.58 7.78 17.08
N GLY A 433 -29.24 6.97 16.08
CA GLY A 433 -29.89 6.91 14.76
C GLY A 433 -29.32 7.87 13.73
N THR A 434 -28.33 8.71 14.09
CA THR A 434 -27.62 9.55 13.11
C THR A 434 -26.78 8.66 12.19
N GLU A 435 -26.84 8.90 10.88
CA GLU A 435 -25.95 8.32 9.88
C GLU A 435 -24.89 9.35 9.50
N LEU A 436 -23.63 8.96 9.56
CA LEU A 436 -22.47 9.73 9.12
C LEU A 436 -21.69 8.91 8.10
N TYR A 437 -20.95 9.57 7.25
CA TYR A 437 -20.24 8.94 6.16
C TYR A 437 -18.77 9.32 6.17
N LEU A 438 -17.88 8.33 6.12
CA LEU A 438 -16.52 8.55 5.69
C LEU A 438 -16.55 8.66 4.17
N VAL A 439 -16.13 9.81 3.66
CA VAL A 439 -16.12 10.11 2.23
C VAL A 439 -14.71 10.40 1.77
N ASN A 440 -14.47 10.22 0.46
CA ASN A 440 -13.23 10.56 -0.21
C ASN A 440 -13.47 11.74 -1.17
N GLU A 441 -12.67 12.78 -1.06
CA GLU A 441 -12.62 13.92 -1.99
C GLU A 441 -11.37 13.86 -2.89
N GLY A 442 -10.47 12.87 -2.72
CA GLY A 442 -9.30 12.64 -3.57
C GLY A 442 -9.70 12.26 -4.99
N PRO A 443 -8.79 12.38 -5.97
CA PRO A 443 -9.11 12.16 -7.38
C PRO A 443 -9.31 10.69 -7.77
N ASP A 444 -9.97 10.48 -8.91
CA ASP A 444 -10.02 9.21 -9.63
C ASP A 444 -8.95 9.17 -10.76
N GLU A 445 -7.89 9.92 -10.62
CA GLU A 445 -6.80 10.14 -11.58
C GLU A 445 -5.47 10.35 -10.83
N PRO A 446 -4.32 10.39 -11.53
CA PRO A 446 -3.02 10.70 -10.92
C PRO A 446 -3.06 11.99 -10.09
N PHE A 447 -2.44 11.94 -8.91
CA PHE A 447 -2.49 13.04 -7.94
C PHE A 447 -1.26 13.93 -8.05
N GLY A 448 -1.47 15.18 -8.44
CA GLY A 448 -0.41 16.20 -8.53
C GLY A 448 -0.30 17.14 -7.33
N GLY A 449 -1.06 16.87 -6.23
CA GLY A 449 -1.21 17.84 -5.14
C GLY A 449 -2.38 18.80 -5.35
N GLY A 450 -2.58 19.74 -4.42
CA GLY A 450 -3.64 20.75 -4.47
C GLY A 450 -4.91 20.37 -3.72
N GLU A 451 -5.97 21.17 -3.93
CA GLU A 451 -7.24 21.10 -3.20
C GLU A 451 -8.36 20.52 -4.06
N PRO A 452 -9.26 19.69 -3.48
CA PRO A 452 -10.38 19.10 -4.18
C PRO A 452 -11.34 20.15 -4.79
N GLY A 453 -11.63 20.03 -6.07
CA GLY A 453 -12.51 20.93 -6.82
C GLY A 453 -11.87 22.24 -7.25
N GLU A 454 -10.58 22.44 -6.99
CA GLU A 454 -9.78 23.58 -7.44
C GLU A 454 -8.69 23.10 -8.40
N GLU A 455 -7.75 22.26 -7.94
CA GLU A 455 -6.66 21.72 -8.74
C GLU A 455 -6.98 20.37 -9.38
N PHE A 456 -7.90 19.59 -8.79
CA PHE A 456 -8.36 18.31 -9.34
C PHE A 456 -9.87 18.08 -9.08
N GLU A 457 -10.50 17.25 -9.89
CA GLU A 457 -11.90 16.87 -9.71
C GLU A 457 -12.06 15.88 -8.54
N TRP A 458 -13.15 15.99 -7.80
CA TRP A 458 -13.48 15.01 -6.75
C TRP A 458 -13.68 13.61 -7.34
N ALA A 459 -13.31 12.58 -6.57
CA ALA A 459 -13.77 11.22 -6.82
C ALA A 459 -15.28 11.17 -7.02
N ASP A 460 -15.75 10.28 -7.92
CA ASP A 460 -17.18 10.17 -8.23
C ASP A 460 -18.03 10.02 -6.95
N PRO A 461 -18.85 11.03 -6.61
CA PRO A 461 -19.67 10.99 -5.41
C PRO A 461 -20.63 9.81 -5.32
N ALA A 462 -20.96 9.20 -6.46
CA ALA A 462 -21.84 8.02 -6.49
C ALA A 462 -21.09 6.72 -6.18
N THR A 463 -19.76 6.69 -6.28
CA THR A 463 -18.93 5.48 -6.15
C THR A 463 -17.71 5.69 -5.28
N THR A 464 -16.56 6.01 -5.84
CA THR A 464 -15.24 6.14 -5.19
C THR A 464 -15.14 7.31 -4.22
N GLY A 465 -16.03 8.28 -4.34
CA GLY A 465 -16.22 9.35 -3.37
C GLY A 465 -16.87 8.93 -2.04
N GLN A 466 -17.28 7.66 -1.91
CA GLN A 466 -17.85 7.10 -0.67
C GLN A 466 -16.93 5.99 -0.15
N VAL A 467 -16.68 5.95 1.17
CA VAL A 467 -15.81 4.93 1.78
C VAL A 467 -16.63 3.98 2.65
N MET A 468 -17.25 4.47 3.71
CA MET A 468 -18.10 3.66 4.59
C MET A 468 -19.11 4.53 5.32
N ARG A 469 -20.11 3.90 5.95
CA ARG A 469 -21.07 4.58 6.81
C ARG A 469 -20.82 4.26 8.28
N PHE A 470 -21.06 5.26 9.14
CA PHE A 470 -21.18 5.12 10.59
C PHE A 470 -22.65 5.28 10.98
N THR A 471 -23.22 4.28 11.65
CA THR A 471 -24.55 4.37 12.25
C THR A 471 -24.42 4.55 13.75
N VAL A 472 -24.76 5.75 14.25
CA VAL A 472 -24.64 6.10 15.67
C VAL A 472 -25.71 5.36 16.49
N VAL A 473 -25.29 4.71 17.58
CA VAL A 473 -26.17 3.99 18.50
C VAL A 473 -25.95 4.47 19.95
N ASP A 474 -26.86 4.09 20.82
CA ASP A 474 -26.75 4.45 22.25
C ASP A 474 -25.48 3.85 22.85
N ARG A 475 -24.84 4.66 23.71
CA ARG A 475 -23.61 4.26 24.39
C ARG A 475 -23.89 3.23 25.48
N VAL A 476 -23.03 2.23 25.56
CA VAL A 476 -22.98 1.24 26.61
C VAL A 476 -21.85 1.59 27.59
N GLY A 477 -22.17 2.00 28.82
CA GLY A 477 -21.17 2.40 29.80
C GLY A 477 -20.61 3.81 29.60
N ALA A 478 -19.63 4.18 30.40
CA ALA A 478 -18.91 5.45 30.26
C ALA A 478 -17.85 5.40 29.18
N ASP A 479 -17.54 6.53 28.58
CA ASP A 479 -16.32 6.72 27.79
C ASP A 479 -15.25 7.23 28.76
N GLU A 480 -14.28 6.37 29.06
CA GLU A 480 -13.19 6.65 30.01
C GLU A 480 -11.92 7.14 29.32
N SER A 481 -11.89 7.14 27.97
CA SER A 481 -10.74 7.66 27.23
C SER A 481 -10.57 9.17 27.42
N VAL A 482 -9.34 9.63 27.30
CA VAL A 482 -9.02 11.06 27.43
C VAL A 482 -9.49 11.82 26.18
N PRO A 483 -10.08 13.04 26.30
CA PRO A 483 -10.33 13.88 25.12
C PRO A 483 -9.04 14.13 24.35
N PRO A 484 -9.05 14.03 23.00
CA PRO A 484 -7.82 14.12 22.20
C PRO A 484 -7.01 15.39 22.45
N GLU A 485 -7.68 16.53 22.64
CA GLU A 485 -7.05 17.83 22.93
C GLU A 485 -6.34 17.89 24.29
N GLU A 486 -6.60 16.94 25.18
CA GLU A 486 -5.99 16.85 26.51
C GLU A 486 -4.88 15.78 26.58
N ILE A 487 -4.68 14.99 25.50
CA ILE A 487 -3.69 13.93 25.47
C ILE A 487 -2.28 14.53 25.36
N SER A 488 -1.40 14.12 26.27
CA SER A 488 0.04 14.35 26.14
C SER A 488 0.67 13.12 25.45
N LEU A 489 1.09 13.28 24.21
CA LEU A 489 1.72 12.21 23.47
C LEU A 489 3.18 12.01 23.89
N PRO A 490 3.71 10.77 23.86
CA PRO A 490 5.15 10.55 24.01
C PRO A 490 5.93 11.29 22.93
N SER A 491 7.03 11.92 23.30
CA SER A 491 7.88 12.58 22.30
C SER A 491 8.51 11.54 21.38
N PRO A 492 8.36 11.70 20.05
CA PRO A 492 9.02 10.80 19.10
C PRO A 492 10.54 10.91 19.22
N ALA A 493 11.24 9.79 19.03
CA ALA A 493 12.68 9.78 18.90
C ALA A 493 13.06 10.53 17.62
N LYS A 494 14.05 11.41 17.72
CA LYS A 494 14.57 12.16 16.55
C LYS A 494 15.92 11.61 16.14
N PRO A 495 16.17 11.44 14.82
CA PRO A 495 17.50 11.12 14.33
C PRO A 495 18.55 12.11 14.81
N GLY A 496 19.77 11.66 14.97
CA GLY A 496 20.91 12.49 15.34
C GLY A 496 21.29 13.54 14.31
N PRO A 497 22.42 14.25 14.51
CA PRO A 497 22.91 15.19 13.51
C PRO A 497 23.31 14.47 12.22
N GLU A 498 23.06 15.11 11.08
CA GLU A 498 23.37 14.57 9.76
C GLU A 498 24.87 14.41 9.53
N ALA A 499 25.27 13.24 9.03
CA ALA A 499 26.63 12.96 8.58
C ALA A 499 26.79 13.28 7.07
N ARG A 500 25.71 13.16 6.29
CA ARG A 500 25.71 13.32 4.83
C ARG A 500 24.34 13.74 4.32
N THR A 501 24.34 14.47 3.20
CA THR A 501 23.15 14.69 2.37
C THR A 501 23.30 13.97 1.03
N ARG A 502 22.26 13.25 0.59
CA ARG A 502 22.14 12.64 -0.75
C ARG A 502 21.12 13.39 -1.58
N THR A 503 21.40 13.52 -2.86
CA THR A 503 20.49 14.15 -3.82
C THR A 503 19.97 13.09 -4.78
N LEU A 504 18.69 12.76 -4.64
CA LEU A 504 17.99 11.70 -5.35
C LEU A 504 16.93 12.30 -6.27
N ALA A 505 16.61 11.61 -7.37
CA ALA A 505 15.65 12.10 -8.35
C ALA A 505 14.51 11.09 -8.56
N LEU A 506 13.29 11.60 -8.74
CA LEU A 506 12.12 10.86 -9.17
C LEU A 506 11.83 11.25 -10.62
N LEU A 507 11.72 10.27 -11.50
CA LEU A 507 11.73 10.45 -12.95
C LEU A 507 10.69 9.56 -13.61
N GLU A 508 10.20 9.99 -14.74
CA GLU A 508 9.44 9.19 -15.70
C GLU A 508 10.10 9.29 -17.07
N ALA A 509 10.01 8.22 -17.84
CA ALA A 509 10.56 8.17 -19.17
C ALA A 509 9.49 7.82 -20.20
N ASP A 510 9.45 8.60 -21.29
CA ASP A 510 8.70 8.26 -22.49
C ASP A 510 9.42 7.19 -23.30
N SER A 511 8.76 6.65 -24.32
CA SER A 511 9.35 5.68 -25.22
C SER A 511 10.58 6.25 -25.98
N ASP A 512 11.67 5.50 -26.00
CA ASP A 512 12.85 5.82 -26.79
C ASP A 512 12.65 5.52 -28.30
N VAL A 513 11.58 4.79 -28.63
CA VAL A 513 11.30 4.30 -30.00
C VAL A 513 10.14 5.04 -30.65
N LEU A 514 9.11 5.37 -29.86
CA LEU A 514 7.87 5.99 -30.35
C LEU A 514 7.74 7.40 -29.80
N PRO A 515 7.72 8.45 -30.64
CA PRO A 515 7.58 9.82 -30.17
C PRO A 515 6.22 10.03 -29.51
N ASP A 516 6.25 10.80 -28.42
CA ASP A 516 5.06 11.23 -27.67
C ASP A 516 4.22 10.07 -27.08
N VAL A 517 4.83 8.90 -26.83
CA VAL A 517 4.20 7.76 -26.15
C VAL A 517 4.90 7.52 -24.81
N GLY A 518 4.17 7.60 -23.71
CA GLY A 518 4.72 7.39 -22.36
C GLY A 518 3.66 7.54 -21.26
N PRO A 519 4.06 7.39 -20.00
CA PRO A 519 5.37 6.88 -19.58
C PRO A 519 5.56 5.40 -19.95
N ARG A 520 6.79 5.03 -20.36
CA ARG A 520 7.17 3.61 -20.56
C ARG A 520 7.61 2.96 -19.25
N ALA A 521 8.14 3.75 -18.33
CA ALA A 521 8.57 3.34 -16.99
C ALA A 521 8.71 4.57 -16.09
N ALA A 522 8.61 4.37 -14.78
CA ALA A 522 8.97 5.34 -13.76
C ALA A 522 10.31 4.93 -13.13
N PHE A 523 11.17 5.89 -12.75
CA PHE A 523 12.50 5.61 -12.24
C PHE A 523 12.81 6.37 -10.95
N LEU A 524 13.63 5.74 -10.13
CA LEU A 524 14.45 6.42 -9.15
C LEU A 524 15.83 6.69 -9.77
N GLY A 525 16.53 7.71 -9.26
CA GLY A 525 17.84 8.04 -9.79
C GLY A 525 18.60 9.03 -8.94
N VAL A 526 19.68 9.54 -9.48
CA VAL A 526 20.56 10.52 -8.81
C VAL A 526 20.68 11.80 -9.65
N LEU A 527 21.05 12.89 -8.99
CA LEU A 527 21.44 14.11 -9.70
C LEU A 527 22.97 14.22 -9.77
N ASP A 528 23.52 14.25 -11.00
CA ASP A 528 24.89 14.63 -11.27
C ASP A 528 24.95 16.11 -11.68
N GLY A 529 25.19 16.96 -10.70
CA GLY A 529 25.08 18.39 -10.87
C GLY A 529 23.62 18.83 -11.14
N ALA A 530 23.32 19.24 -12.38
CA ALA A 530 21.96 19.60 -12.79
C ALA A 530 21.32 18.57 -13.72
N VAL A 531 21.96 17.43 -13.93
CA VAL A 531 21.49 16.36 -14.81
C VAL A 531 20.93 15.25 -13.96
N ALA A 532 19.67 14.91 -14.16
CA ALA A 532 19.04 13.74 -13.55
C ALA A 532 19.40 12.48 -14.35
N VAL A 533 19.85 11.46 -13.66
CA VAL A 533 20.24 10.17 -14.22
C VAL A 533 19.28 9.11 -13.69
N PRO A 534 18.37 8.58 -14.54
CA PRO A 534 17.53 7.46 -14.15
C PRO A 534 18.38 6.20 -13.95
N LEU A 535 18.04 5.40 -12.97
CA LEU A 535 18.71 4.15 -12.66
C LEU A 535 17.69 3.02 -12.70
N ALA A 536 18.00 1.96 -13.43
CA ALA A 536 17.21 0.73 -13.45
C ALA A 536 17.48 -0.11 -12.18
N TRP A 537 16.63 -1.07 -11.90
CA TRP A 537 16.76 -1.96 -10.73
C TRP A 537 18.11 -2.65 -10.65
N ASP A 538 18.65 -3.14 -11.77
CA ASP A 538 19.89 -3.88 -11.87
C ASP A 538 21.16 -3.02 -12.05
N ASP A 539 21.02 -1.66 -12.08
CA ASP A 539 22.18 -0.76 -12.02
C ASP A 539 22.88 -0.85 -10.65
N GLU A 540 24.18 -0.51 -10.62
CA GLU A 540 24.96 -0.51 -9.39
C GLU A 540 24.25 0.29 -8.28
N VAL A 541 24.30 -0.23 -7.05
CA VAL A 541 23.79 0.48 -5.85
C VAL A 541 24.56 1.78 -5.69
N THR A 542 23.85 2.88 -5.54
CA THR A 542 24.42 4.23 -5.35
C THR A 542 24.26 4.77 -3.94
N GLU A 543 23.31 4.22 -3.17
CA GLU A 543 23.02 4.62 -1.79
C GLU A 543 23.71 3.66 -0.82
N HIS A 544 24.83 4.14 -0.22
CA HIS A 544 25.61 3.42 0.78
C HIS A 544 25.68 4.23 2.10
N PRO A 545 24.64 4.21 2.95
CA PRO A 545 24.76 4.73 4.31
C PRO A 545 25.73 3.89 5.16
N GLY A 546 26.53 4.57 5.99
CA GLY A 546 27.34 3.87 7.00
C GLY A 546 26.48 3.37 8.17
N VAL A 547 26.83 2.23 8.75
CA VAL A 547 26.15 1.75 9.97
C VAL A 547 26.32 2.76 11.11
N GLY A 548 25.20 3.28 11.62
CA GLY A 548 25.16 4.31 12.66
C GLY A 548 25.12 5.73 12.11
N ASP A 549 25.15 5.93 10.78
CA ASP A 549 25.02 7.23 10.17
C ASP A 549 23.58 7.74 10.18
N THR A 550 23.47 9.04 10.31
CA THR A 550 22.22 9.77 10.02
C THR A 550 22.41 10.54 8.73
N GLU A 551 21.55 10.30 7.74
CA GLU A 551 21.62 10.99 6.46
C GLU A 551 20.36 11.84 6.21
N VAL A 552 20.52 12.92 5.42
CA VAL A 552 19.42 13.64 4.80
C VAL A 552 19.33 13.22 3.34
N TRP A 553 18.15 12.73 2.92
CA TRP A 553 17.86 12.44 1.54
C TRP A 553 17.00 13.57 0.95
N GLU A 554 17.46 14.20 -0.11
CA GLU A 554 16.75 15.20 -0.89
C GLU A 554 16.10 14.51 -2.09
N LEU A 555 14.78 14.34 -2.03
CA LEU A 555 13.97 13.71 -3.07
C LEU A 555 13.49 14.78 -4.03
N HIS A 556 14.13 14.91 -5.20
CA HIS A 556 13.77 15.84 -6.25
C HIS A 556 12.73 15.22 -7.16
N ASN A 557 11.47 15.60 -7.03
CA ASN A 557 10.43 15.10 -7.93
C ASN A 557 10.41 15.94 -9.22
N LEU A 558 10.80 15.30 -10.31
CA LEU A 558 10.87 15.89 -11.66
C LEU A 558 9.74 15.39 -12.57
N THR A 559 8.75 14.72 -12.01
CA THR A 559 7.56 14.18 -12.70
C THR A 559 6.36 15.12 -12.54
N ALA A 560 5.26 14.79 -13.19
CA ALA A 560 4.01 15.55 -13.08
C ALA A 560 3.14 15.14 -11.89
N ASP A 561 3.43 13.97 -11.28
CA ASP A 561 2.60 13.34 -10.25
C ASP A 561 3.32 13.30 -8.90
N ALA A 562 2.54 13.22 -7.82
CA ALA A 562 3.06 13.04 -6.48
C ALA A 562 3.37 11.56 -6.22
N HIS A 563 4.52 11.27 -5.64
CA HIS A 563 4.95 9.92 -5.33
C HIS A 563 5.05 9.68 -3.82
N PRO A 564 4.36 8.67 -3.27
CA PRO A 564 4.59 8.21 -1.89
C PRO A 564 5.88 7.39 -1.83
N ILE A 565 6.96 8.00 -1.35
CA ILE A 565 8.27 7.35 -1.27
C ILE A 565 8.42 6.64 0.07
N HIS A 566 8.59 5.33 0.01
CA HIS A 566 8.88 4.46 1.13
C HIS A 566 10.36 4.09 1.20
N VAL A 567 10.91 4.04 2.41
CA VAL A 567 12.29 3.62 2.68
C VAL A 567 12.26 2.49 3.69
N HIS A 568 12.70 1.30 3.28
CA HIS A 568 12.77 0.13 4.16
C HIS A 568 13.75 0.33 5.32
N LEU A 569 13.64 -0.51 6.34
CA LEU A 569 14.45 -0.51 7.55
C LEU A 569 14.18 0.67 8.48
N VAL A 570 14.16 1.90 7.95
CA VAL A 570 14.25 3.12 8.75
C VAL A 570 12.90 3.79 8.97
N GLN A 571 12.81 4.49 10.11
CA GLN A 571 11.83 5.54 10.30
C GLN A 571 12.56 6.87 10.22
N PHE A 572 12.00 7.80 9.44
CA PHE A 572 12.60 9.11 9.20
C PHE A 572 11.69 10.24 9.69
N GLU A 573 12.26 11.42 9.87
CA GLU A 573 11.52 12.66 10.02
C GLU A 573 11.48 13.43 8.70
N VAL A 574 10.38 14.09 8.40
CA VAL A 574 10.29 15.07 7.32
C VAL A 574 10.94 16.37 7.80
N VAL A 575 11.98 16.83 7.09
CA VAL A 575 12.74 18.03 7.47
C VAL A 575 12.06 19.27 6.94
N ASP A 576 11.85 19.35 5.65
CA ASP A 576 11.16 20.44 4.95
C ASP A 576 10.82 20.03 3.50
N ARG A 577 10.05 20.89 2.82
CA ARG A 577 9.84 20.83 1.38
C ARG A 577 10.23 22.18 0.74
N ARG A 578 10.77 22.13 -0.49
CA ARG A 578 11.30 23.30 -1.21
C ARG A 578 10.82 23.30 -2.64
N ALA A 579 9.96 24.23 -2.99
CA ALA A 579 9.63 24.50 -4.38
C ALA A 579 10.60 25.53 -4.98
N PRO A 580 10.90 25.47 -6.29
CA PRO A 580 11.82 26.38 -6.95
C PRO A 580 11.45 27.87 -6.75
N GLY A 581 12.38 28.64 -6.20
CA GLY A 581 12.21 30.09 -5.98
C GLY A 581 11.33 30.46 -4.78
N LEU A 582 10.85 29.48 -4.00
CA LEU A 582 10.11 29.71 -2.77
C LEU A 582 10.95 29.37 -1.53
N PRO A 583 10.64 29.97 -0.36
CA PRO A 583 11.24 29.54 0.90
C PRO A 583 10.88 28.08 1.21
N ALA A 584 11.79 27.39 1.91
CA ALA A 584 11.45 26.05 2.45
C ALA A 584 10.25 26.16 3.39
N ARG A 585 9.31 25.21 3.25
CA ARG A 585 8.18 25.06 4.17
C ARG A 585 8.42 23.91 5.15
N PRO A 586 8.04 24.06 6.42
CA PRO A 586 8.17 22.97 7.40
C PRO A 586 7.27 21.80 7.00
N PRO A 587 7.46 20.60 7.64
CA PRO A 587 6.51 19.51 7.51
C PRO A 587 5.10 19.96 7.93
N GLU A 588 4.09 19.28 7.41
CA GLU A 588 2.72 19.50 7.86
C GLU A 588 2.57 19.09 9.34
N PRO A 589 1.63 19.68 10.09
CA PRO A 589 1.46 19.36 11.52
C PRO A 589 1.28 17.86 11.81
N ASN A 590 0.69 17.13 10.90
CA ASN A 590 0.47 15.69 11.00
C ASN A 590 1.66 14.83 10.51
N GLU A 591 2.74 15.44 10.09
CA GLU A 591 4.00 14.79 9.71
C GLU A 591 5.10 14.93 10.78
N THR A 592 4.78 15.39 11.99
CA THR A 592 5.75 15.64 13.05
C THR A 592 6.21 14.38 13.80
N GLY A 593 5.59 13.24 13.51
CA GLY A 593 5.97 11.92 14.02
C GLY A 593 6.95 11.19 13.09
N PRO A 594 7.42 10.00 13.53
CA PRO A 594 8.24 9.15 12.68
C PRO A 594 7.40 8.62 11.51
N LYS A 595 8.00 8.65 10.32
CA LYS A 595 7.38 8.15 9.08
C LYS A 595 8.29 7.14 8.39
N ASP A 596 7.71 6.31 7.56
CA ASP A 596 8.43 5.44 6.63
C ASP A 596 8.01 5.68 5.17
N THR A 597 6.93 6.42 4.96
CA THR A 597 6.40 6.78 3.65
C THR A 597 6.11 8.29 3.62
N VAL A 598 6.56 9.01 2.58
CA VAL A 598 6.39 10.47 2.47
C VAL A 598 5.94 10.87 1.07
N ILE A 599 5.03 11.83 0.97
CA ILE A 599 4.60 12.39 -0.32
C ILE A 599 5.67 13.34 -0.85
N ALA A 600 6.26 13.00 -1.99
CA ALA A 600 7.11 13.88 -2.79
C ALA A 600 6.25 14.53 -3.88
N TYR A 601 5.97 15.84 -3.75
CA TYR A 601 5.11 16.56 -4.68
C TYR A 601 5.86 16.98 -5.95
N PRO A 602 5.16 17.14 -7.09
CA PRO A 602 5.73 17.63 -8.35
C PRO A 602 6.50 18.94 -8.18
N ASP A 603 7.62 19.06 -8.88
CA ASP A 603 8.47 20.26 -8.88
C ASP A 603 8.99 20.68 -7.49
N GLU A 604 8.91 19.82 -6.47
CA GLU A 604 9.43 20.08 -5.13
C GLU A 604 10.61 19.16 -4.79
N ILE A 605 11.39 19.61 -3.82
CA ILE A 605 12.40 18.82 -3.13
C ILE A 605 11.84 18.49 -1.75
N THR A 606 11.54 17.23 -1.50
CA THR A 606 11.16 16.74 -0.17
C THR A 606 12.40 16.23 0.55
N ARG A 607 12.69 16.74 1.75
CA ARG A 607 13.85 16.32 2.54
C ARG A 607 13.41 15.49 3.71
N ILE A 608 14.01 14.31 3.82
CA ILE A 608 13.83 13.39 4.95
C ILE A 608 15.15 13.16 5.65
N ARG A 609 15.12 12.89 6.94
CA ARG A 609 16.31 12.55 7.75
C ARG A 609 16.11 11.21 8.43
N ALA A 610 16.98 10.25 8.13
CA ALA A 610 16.91 8.87 8.59
C ALA A 610 18.22 8.46 9.29
N HIS A 611 18.11 7.52 10.24
CA HIS A 611 19.24 6.90 10.92
C HIS A 611 19.34 5.44 10.51
N PHE A 612 20.52 5.02 10.01
CA PHE A 612 20.76 3.69 9.46
C PHE A 612 21.65 2.88 10.43
N ASP A 613 21.06 2.04 11.26
CA ASP A 613 21.77 1.34 12.34
C ASP A 613 21.92 -0.17 12.15
N LYS A 614 21.24 -0.78 11.16
CA LYS A 614 21.37 -2.20 10.84
C LYS A 614 22.08 -2.40 9.49
N PRO A 615 23.16 -3.18 9.42
CA PRO A 615 23.82 -3.48 8.15
C PRO A 615 22.97 -4.40 7.29
N GLY A 616 23.04 -4.23 5.97
CA GLY A 616 22.34 -5.11 5.05
C GLY A 616 21.95 -4.47 3.74
N LEU A 617 21.24 -5.25 2.93
CA LEU A 617 20.67 -4.86 1.65
C LEU A 617 19.16 -4.67 1.83
N PHE A 618 18.68 -3.49 1.45
CA PHE A 618 17.30 -3.04 1.58
C PHE A 618 16.85 -2.33 0.31
N VAL A 619 15.60 -1.88 0.26
CA VAL A 619 15.08 -1.12 -0.88
C VAL A 619 14.43 0.19 -0.45
N TRP A 620 14.34 1.13 -1.38
CA TRP A 620 13.48 2.29 -1.32
C TRP A 620 12.73 2.43 -2.65
N HIS A 621 11.48 2.87 -2.60
CA HIS A 621 10.62 2.86 -3.77
C HIS A 621 9.44 3.82 -3.66
N CYS A 622 8.80 4.10 -4.78
CA CYS A 622 7.47 4.69 -4.81
C CYS A 622 6.43 3.62 -4.41
N HIS A 623 5.45 3.97 -3.60
CA HIS A 623 4.39 3.03 -3.20
C HIS A 623 3.09 3.18 -4.02
N ILE A 624 3.13 3.87 -5.16
CA ILE A 624 2.24 3.58 -6.27
C ILE A 624 2.74 2.24 -6.83
N LEU A 625 1.98 1.16 -6.62
CA LEU A 625 2.46 -0.20 -6.86
C LEU A 625 2.75 -0.47 -8.34
N GLU A 626 2.07 0.23 -9.24
CA GLU A 626 2.35 0.21 -10.66
C GLU A 626 3.72 0.80 -10.99
N HIS A 627 4.15 1.86 -10.28
CA HIS A 627 5.48 2.48 -10.42
C HIS A 627 6.56 1.61 -9.78
N GLU A 628 6.32 1.09 -8.56
CA GLU A 628 7.21 0.14 -7.86
C GLU A 628 7.59 -1.03 -8.78
N ASP A 629 6.59 -1.64 -9.41
CA ASP A 629 6.76 -2.80 -10.27
C ASP A 629 7.45 -2.52 -11.61
N HIS A 630 7.67 -1.24 -11.96
CA HIS A 630 8.31 -0.89 -13.23
C HIS A 630 9.34 0.23 -13.05
N GLU A 631 10.47 -0.14 -12.43
CA GLU A 631 11.73 0.59 -12.25
C GLU A 631 11.72 1.69 -11.17
N MET A 632 10.57 2.02 -10.52
CA MET A 632 10.58 3.02 -9.45
C MET A 632 10.86 2.41 -8.06
N MET A 633 11.80 1.48 -8.03
CA MET A 633 12.36 0.83 -6.85
C MET A 633 13.86 0.64 -7.04
N ARG A 634 14.65 0.87 -5.98
CA ARG A 634 16.10 0.72 -6.01
C ARG A 634 16.62 0.06 -4.73
N PRO A 635 17.63 -0.82 -4.84
CA PRO A 635 18.35 -1.29 -3.66
C PRO A 635 19.24 -0.21 -3.06
N PHE A 636 19.39 -0.23 -1.73
CA PHE A 636 20.44 0.49 -1.00
C PHE A 636 21.13 -0.45 -0.01
N ARG A 637 22.37 -0.14 0.35
CA ARG A 637 23.18 -1.01 1.22
C ARG A 637 23.73 -0.22 2.39
N VAL A 638 23.39 -0.63 3.60
CA VAL A 638 23.96 -0.10 4.85
C VAL A 638 25.21 -0.90 5.20
N GLU A 639 26.43 -0.25 5.28
CA GLU A 639 27.71 -0.92 5.45
C GLU A 639 28.73 -0.17 6.32
#